data_9b4238e659ec1fc57de9512ea28c7e86
#
_entry.id   9b4238e659ec1fc57de9512ea28c7e86
#
_cell.length_a   1.000
_cell.length_b   1.000
_cell.length_c   1.000
_cell.angle_alpha   90.00
_cell.angle_beta   90.00
_cell.angle_gamma   90.00
#
_symmetry.space_group_name_H-M   'P 1'
#
loop_
_entity.id
_entity.type
_entity.pdbx_description
1 polymer ?
#
loop_
_entity_poly.entity_id
_entity_poly.type
_entity_poly.pdbx_seq_one_letter_code
_entity_poly.pdbx_strand_id
1 'polypeptide(L)'
;MARITNLDEQPRIYDDSKVDINNLYIDDSTMPKEFEDNIVQLQNAAASSLKQRKPIYNFKTKNKSFLNLYNDLYNMGIKNNKFFLKLYDKDLLTIDPYSPILPKDLQLKIILECFINPWYYLREIARIPVTGLPIEPGGGVPFKADRGNIASWYLFLNGIDQYNSKPRQQGKTQNALCEFLYAFQFGTLSTQMLFFNKDQPQAAENLARAKDQRDLLPSWMQMRTFIDENGKADNGKDNVRSWKSPITNNEIKVMGKATSMMAAQKMGRGATAPLQFYDETDFTPYLDEILGSASLAYSKAAEVAASNKSLYGRLFCSTPGDLDTKEGAWASEWIGRMFVWKDEYYDRPINQIKATLSRTDNNGIVFVEHNWRQLKLTNAWYEKQCKLLDYNELRIMREIDLKRVHGSNQSPFKRSDIIYLTKHQKNPIKTLDLQKNFLYFNIYENFKPNIPYILVVDPSEGLMEDNNAVTIINPYSQKPICEFKCNYISQKKMYELLCALMDQYCPRSMIVIENNKGRELINYFLDSRYKYNLYYDDSKLLSNITEKVDKYGSLVQEANQRRAYGLSTTRSNRPKYFAILENVVEERKELIYTEYLVDDVCGLIRKPSGKVEAGPGKHDDNIMSYLMGLYIYYNAPDDLLERYGIIRGASDPNIYDNDGKELTEEESVRQLKMLAQTQALPPELQQILNDTLTQRNEVDDSWDYYKQIEDAKKNYNQLPSEMNAYDRLASQNIIQSGSPLDDTYWANFDNDIIKSNFERYDHSQFDINDYID
;
A
#
# COMPACT_ATOMS: atom_id res chain seq x y z
N MET A 1 14.11 -5.74 -29.23
CA MET A 1 12.75 -5.26 -28.97
C MET A 1 12.80 -4.15 -27.93
N ALA A 2 12.29 -2.97 -28.25
CA ALA A 2 12.30 -1.85 -27.31
C ALA A 2 10.99 -1.85 -26.52
N ARG A 3 11.08 -1.88 -25.22
CA ARG A 3 9.99 -1.65 -24.31
C ARG A 3 10.13 -0.24 -23.74
N ILE A 4 9.06 0.52 -23.79
CA ILE A 4 8.94 1.78 -23.07
C ILE A 4 8.17 1.49 -21.79
N THR A 5 8.89 1.27 -20.70
CA THR A 5 8.30 1.02 -19.39
C THR A 5 8.40 2.20 -18.45
N ASN A 6 9.38 3.05 -18.69
CA ASN A 6 9.52 4.30 -18.01
C ASN A 6 9.47 5.41 -19.08
N LEU A 7 8.48 6.28 -18.99
CA LEU A 7 8.29 7.37 -19.94
C LEU A 7 9.42 8.40 -19.92
N ASP A 8 10.31 8.33 -18.94
CA ASP A 8 11.50 9.16 -18.82
C ASP A 8 12.74 8.49 -19.47
N GLU A 9 12.67 7.19 -19.84
CA GLU A 9 13.74 6.54 -20.59
C GLU A 9 13.69 6.95 -22.06
N GLN A 10 14.82 7.29 -22.60
CA GLN A 10 14.93 7.63 -24.03
C GLN A 10 14.74 6.38 -24.89
N PRO A 11 13.75 6.32 -25.79
CA PRO A 11 13.59 5.21 -26.70
C PRO A 11 14.75 5.13 -27.69
N ARG A 12 15.02 3.93 -28.25
CA ARG A 12 15.97 3.77 -29.32
C ARG A 12 15.48 4.55 -30.54
N ILE A 13 16.39 5.26 -31.20
CA ILE A 13 16.11 5.97 -32.45
C ILE A 13 16.10 4.92 -33.56
N TYR A 14 14.97 4.79 -34.23
CA TYR A 14 14.84 4.06 -35.47
C TYR A 14 14.58 5.05 -36.64
N ASP A 15 14.92 4.65 -37.82
CA ASP A 15 14.67 5.44 -39.04
C ASP A 15 13.17 5.34 -39.38
N ASP A 16 12.42 6.34 -38.97
CA ASP A 16 10.99 6.45 -39.19
C ASP A 16 10.60 6.58 -40.66
N SER A 17 11.58 6.92 -41.56
CA SER A 17 11.32 7.14 -42.98
C SER A 17 10.90 5.87 -43.73
N LYS A 18 11.07 4.69 -43.11
CA LYS A 18 10.74 3.39 -43.70
C LYS A 18 9.38 2.83 -43.32
N VAL A 19 8.67 3.48 -42.41
CA VAL A 19 7.36 3.01 -41.92
C VAL A 19 6.29 4.03 -42.28
N ASP A 20 5.45 3.70 -43.25
CA ASP A 20 4.26 4.50 -43.54
C ASP A 20 3.11 4.06 -42.66
N ILE A 21 2.97 4.74 -41.53
CA ILE A 21 1.94 4.47 -40.50
C ILE A 21 0.52 4.63 -41.09
N ASN A 22 0.34 5.47 -42.11
CA ASN A 22 -0.98 5.74 -42.66
C ASN A 22 -1.47 4.62 -43.59
N ASN A 23 -0.56 3.78 -44.09
CA ASN A 23 -0.88 2.68 -44.98
C ASN A 23 -1.01 1.31 -44.26
N LEU A 24 -0.80 1.26 -42.94
CA LEU A 24 -1.00 0.05 -42.19
C LEU A 24 -2.50 -0.26 -42.06
N TYR A 25 -2.85 -1.43 -42.54
CA TYR A 25 -4.22 -1.92 -42.52
C TYR A 25 -4.45 -2.77 -41.26
N ILE A 26 -5.44 -2.40 -40.46
CA ILE A 26 -5.90 -3.20 -39.31
C ILE A 26 -7.37 -3.53 -39.53
N ASP A 27 -7.67 -4.79 -39.71
CA ASP A 27 -9.02 -5.30 -39.95
C ASP A 27 -9.66 -5.85 -38.66
N ASP A 28 -10.97 -6.10 -38.68
CA ASP A 28 -11.85 -6.34 -37.54
C ASP A 28 -11.36 -7.36 -36.49
N SER A 29 -10.71 -8.43 -36.89
CA SER A 29 -10.16 -9.44 -35.96
C SER A 29 -8.85 -10.03 -36.45
N THR A 30 -8.34 -9.56 -37.58
CA THR A 30 -7.12 -10.05 -38.22
C THR A 30 -6.12 -8.92 -38.41
N MET A 31 -4.86 -9.17 -38.07
CA MET A 31 -3.76 -8.26 -38.36
C MET A 31 -3.00 -8.73 -39.60
N PRO A 32 -2.79 -7.85 -40.59
CA PRO A 32 -1.96 -8.17 -41.75
C PRO A 32 -0.52 -8.47 -41.36
N LYS A 33 0.16 -9.24 -42.19
CA LYS A 33 1.57 -9.60 -41.99
C LYS A 33 2.49 -8.36 -41.92
N GLU A 34 2.18 -7.33 -42.69
CA GLU A 34 2.91 -6.04 -42.66
C GLU A 34 2.90 -5.42 -41.26
N PHE A 35 1.85 -5.62 -40.50
CA PHE A 35 1.77 -5.16 -39.10
C PHE A 35 2.64 -6.03 -38.21
N GLU A 36 2.61 -7.36 -38.36
CA GLU A 36 3.47 -8.26 -37.56
C GLU A 36 4.95 -8.00 -37.83
N ASP A 37 5.34 -7.93 -39.10
CA ASP A 37 6.71 -7.67 -39.52
C ASP A 37 7.21 -6.31 -39.06
N ASN A 38 6.32 -5.33 -38.94
CA ASN A 38 6.63 -3.96 -38.58
C ASN A 38 6.29 -3.60 -37.10
N ILE A 39 5.77 -4.53 -36.29
CA ILE A 39 5.32 -4.19 -34.92
C ILE A 39 6.44 -3.57 -34.07
N VAL A 40 7.67 -4.06 -34.19
CA VAL A 40 8.85 -3.48 -33.52
C VAL A 40 9.20 -2.12 -34.09
N GLN A 41 9.10 -1.98 -35.42
CA GLN A 41 9.36 -0.71 -36.11
C GLN A 41 8.29 0.31 -35.75
N LEU A 42 7.02 -0.08 -35.65
CA LEU A 42 5.92 0.77 -35.22
C LEU A 42 6.09 1.24 -33.74
N GLN A 43 6.47 0.34 -32.86
CA GLN A 43 6.78 0.72 -31.46
C GLN A 43 7.90 1.76 -31.42
N ASN A 44 8.93 1.59 -32.25
CA ASN A 44 10.08 2.48 -32.28
C ASN A 44 9.76 3.80 -32.98
N ALA A 45 8.99 3.77 -34.05
CA ALA A 45 8.51 4.95 -34.75
C ALA A 45 7.61 5.79 -33.85
N ALA A 46 6.66 5.15 -33.16
CA ALA A 46 5.83 5.80 -32.15
C ALA A 46 6.67 6.43 -31.04
N ALA A 47 7.65 5.68 -30.55
CA ALA A 47 8.57 6.17 -29.52
C ALA A 47 9.40 7.36 -30.00
N SER A 48 9.88 7.34 -31.24
CA SER A 48 10.65 8.45 -31.83
C SER A 48 9.80 9.70 -32.06
N SER A 49 8.58 9.52 -32.54
CA SER A 49 7.64 10.64 -32.76
C SER A 49 7.22 11.30 -31.43
N LEU A 50 7.20 10.55 -30.34
CA LEU A 50 6.86 11.06 -29.01
C LEU A 50 7.97 11.87 -28.35
N LYS A 51 9.24 11.69 -28.70
CA LYS A 51 10.34 12.56 -28.24
C LYS A 51 10.06 14.03 -28.46
N GLN A 52 9.25 14.35 -29.46
CA GLN A 52 8.90 15.71 -29.86
C GLN A 52 7.60 16.20 -29.20
N ARG A 53 6.82 15.31 -28.54
CA ARG A 53 5.51 15.64 -27.96
C ARG A 53 5.59 15.68 -26.44
N LYS A 54 5.21 16.80 -25.84
CA LYS A 54 4.95 16.84 -24.39
C LYS A 54 3.63 16.13 -24.11
N PRO A 55 3.59 15.15 -23.17
CA PRO A 55 2.33 14.50 -22.80
C PRO A 55 1.38 15.53 -22.17
N ILE A 56 0.10 15.38 -22.44
CA ILE A 56 -0.98 16.05 -21.74
C ILE A 56 -1.56 15.10 -20.68
N TYR A 57 -2.44 15.62 -19.82
CA TYR A 57 -3.16 14.81 -18.85
C TYR A 57 -4.64 14.80 -19.21
N ASN A 58 -5.21 13.60 -19.36
CA ASN A 58 -6.63 13.43 -19.69
C ASN A 58 -7.51 13.49 -18.45
N PHE A 59 -7.91 14.70 -18.05
CA PHE A 59 -8.94 14.91 -17.01
C PHE A 59 -10.38 14.79 -17.56
N LYS A 60 -10.54 14.52 -18.87
CA LYS A 60 -11.85 14.30 -19.52
C LYS A 60 -12.19 12.83 -19.71
N THR A 61 -11.38 11.93 -19.13
CA THR A 61 -11.63 10.49 -19.21
C THR A 61 -13.01 10.15 -18.64
N LYS A 62 -13.69 9.23 -19.32
CA LYS A 62 -14.97 8.67 -18.85
C LYS A 62 -14.78 7.71 -17.67
N ASN A 63 -13.58 7.18 -17.48
CA ASN A 63 -13.26 6.29 -16.36
C ASN A 63 -12.94 7.10 -15.09
N LYS A 64 -13.98 7.36 -14.31
CA LYS A 64 -13.89 8.19 -13.10
C LYS A 64 -13.02 7.63 -12.00
N SER A 65 -12.83 6.30 -11.95
CA SER A 65 -11.98 5.71 -10.92
C SER A 65 -10.55 6.28 -10.94
N PHE A 66 -10.05 6.64 -12.14
CA PHE A 66 -8.76 7.31 -12.29
C PHE A 66 -8.75 8.73 -11.73
N LEU A 67 -9.85 9.48 -11.91
CA LEU A 67 -9.99 10.83 -11.36
C LEU A 67 -10.13 10.80 -9.84
N ASN A 68 -10.89 9.85 -9.32
CA ASN A 68 -11.03 9.64 -7.88
C ASN A 68 -9.68 9.30 -7.24
N LEU A 69 -8.91 8.39 -7.85
CA LEU A 69 -7.58 8.07 -7.36
C LEU A 69 -6.62 9.28 -7.44
N TYR A 70 -6.70 10.07 -8.51
CA TYR A 70 -5.93 11.33 -8.60
C TYR A 70 -6.22 12.23 -7.40
N ASN A 71 -7.49 12.45 -7.07
CA ASN A 71 -7.89 13.27 -5.93
C ASN A 71 -7.40 12.66 -4.60
N ASP A 72 -7.46 11.34 -4.47
CA ASP A 72 -6.98 10.64 -3.27
C ASP A 72 -5.49 10.88 -3.04
N LEU A 73 -4.67 10.65 -4.06
CA LEU A 73 -3.24 10.87 -3.98
C LEU A 73 -2.89 12.36 -3.78
N TYR A 74 -3.66 13.26 -4.38
CA TYR A 74 -3.51 14.70 -4.17
C TYR A 74 -3.78 15.08 -2.71
N ASN A 75 -4.87 14.57 -2.13
CA ASN A 75 -5.24 14.82 -0.73
C ASN A 75 -4.23 14.20 0.25
N MET A 76 -3.57 13.12 -0.14
CA MET A 76 -2.46 12.53 0.62
C MET A 76 -1.14 13.34 0.51
N GLY A 77 -1.10 14.40 -0.30
CA GLY A 77 0.09 15.23 -0.51
C GLY A 77 1.11 14.63 -1.49
N ILE A 78 0.74 13.59 -2.23
CA ILE A 78 1.61 12.97 -3.23
C ILE A 78 1.71 13.86 -4.45
N LYS A 79 2.92 14.28 -4.83
CA LYS A 79 3.15 15.21 -5.93
C LYS A 79 3.03 14.54 -7.30
N ASN A 80 3.53 13.30 -7.43
CA ASN A 80 3.41 12.50 -8.65
C ASN A 80 2.08 11.73 -8.65
N ASN A 81 0.96 12.46 -8.70
CA ASN A 81 -0.40 11.93 -8.53
C ASN A 81 -1.19 11.78 -9.82
N LYS A 82 -0.63 12.14 -10.98
CA LYS A 82 -1.34 12.17 -12.27
C LYS A 82 -0.65 11.40 -13.40
N PHE A 83 0.40 10.60 -13.10
CA PHE A 83 1.17 9.86 -14.13
C PHE A 83 0.29 8.91 -14.95
N PHE A 84 -0.73 8.32 -14.33
CA PHE A 84 -1.69 7.43 -14.98
C PHE A 84 -2.77 8.16 -15.82
N LEU A 85 -2.79 9.50 -15.79
CA LEU A 85 -3.65 10.33 -16.65
C LEU A 85 -2.94 10.80 -17.93
N LYS A 86 -1.67 10.45 -18.13
CA LYS A 86 -0.90 10.86 -19.33
C LYS A 86 -1.57 10.39 -20.62
N LEU A 87 -1.48 11.24 -21.63
CA LEU A 87 -1.90 11.00 -23.01
C LEU A 87 -0.94 11.73 -23.95
N TYR A 88 -0.42 11.02 -24.94
CA TYR A 88 0.56 11.58 -25.89
C TYR A 88 -0.08 12.07 -27.17
N ASP A 89 -1.07 11.35 -27.71
CA ASP A 89 -1.82 11.81 -28.88
C ASP A 89 -3.06 12.60 -28.45
N LYS A 90 -3.03 13.92 -28.72
CA LYS A 90 -4.15 14.83 -28.38
C LYS A 90 -5.44 14.49 -29.09
N ASP A 91 -5.36 13.88 -30.27
CA ASP A 91 -6.53 13.51 -31.06
C ASP A 91 -7.39 12.47 -30.34
N LEU A 92 -6.76 11.68 -29.42
CA LEU A 92 -7.46 10.65 -28.64
C LEU A 92 -8.17 11.18 -27.40
N LEU A 93 -8.10 12.49 -27.09
CA LEU A 93 -8.62 13.05 -25.83
C LEU A 93 -10.12 12.77 -25.60
N THR A 94 -10.91 12.74 -26.69
CA THR A 94 -12.37 12.57 -26.64
C THR A 94 -12.85 11.39 -27.48
N ILE A 95 -11.93 10.58 -28.00
CA ILE A 95 -12.27 9.43 -28.82
C ILE A 95 -12.70 8.26 -27.93
N ASP A 96 -13.80 7.64 -28.31
CA ASP A 96 -14.25 6.39 -27.71
C ASP A 96 -13.65 5.21 -28.48
N PRO A 97 -12.74 4.42 -27.89
CA PRO A 97 -12.13 3.28 -28.56
C PRO A 97 -13.13 2.19 -28.96
N TYR A 98 -14.30 2.19 -28.35
CA TYR A 98 -15.37 1.21 -28.60
C TYR A 98 -16.42 1.70 -29.61
N SER A 99 -16.21 2.88 -30.21
CA SER A 99 -17.12 3.39 -31.24
C SER A 99 -17.17 2.44 -32.45
N PRO A 100 -18.36 2.00 -32.89
CA PRO A 100 -18.48 1.09 -34.04
C PRO A 100 -18.08 1.72 -35.38
N ILE A 101 -18.00 3.05 -35.43
CA ILE A 101 -17.67 3.83 -36.64
C ILE A 101 -16.27 4.45 -36.56
N LEU A 102 -15.38 3.90 -35.74
CA LEU A 102 -14.05 4.45 -35.53
C LEU A 102 -13.19 4.32 -36.80
N PRO A 103 -12.69 5.43 -37.38
CA PRO A 103 -11.81 5.39 -38.56
C PRO A 103 -10.53 4.63 -38.30
N LYS A 104 -9.97 3.99 -39.36
CA LYS A 104 -8.75 3.16 -39.27
C LYS A 104 -7.52 3.92 -38.79
N ASP A 105 -7.38 5.18 -39.19
CA ASP A 105 -6.31 6.05 -38.72
C ASP A 105 -6.38 6.29 -37.18
N LEU A 106 -7.56 6.45 -36.63
CA LEU A 106 -7.75 6.55 -35.19
C LEU A 106 -7.54 5.20 -34.48
N GLN A 107 -7.94 4.07 -35.08
CA GLN A 107 -7.61 2.75 -34.55
C GLN A 107 -6.10 2.56 -34.43
N LEU A 108 -5.35 2.95 -35.47
CA LEU A 108 -3.89 2.90 -35.46
C LEU A 108 -3.30 3.79 -34.37
N LYS A 109 -3.77 5.05 -34.22
CA LYS A 109 -3.32 5.95 -33.16
C LYS A 109 -3.58 5.37 -31.77
N ILE A 110 -4.72 4.71 -31.54
CA ILE A 110 -5.04 4.03 -30.28
C ILE A 110 -4.04 2.89 -30.01
N ILE A 111 -3.74 2.05 -31.01
CA ILE A 111 -2.76 0.97 -30.85
C ILE A 111 -1.38 1.53 -30.50
N LEU A 112 -0.93 2.56 -31.22
CA LEU A 112 0.35 3.20 -30.96
C LEU A 112 0.41 3.82 -29.54
N GLU A 113 -0.67 4.48 -29.10
CA GLU A 113 -0.76 4.99 -27.74
C GLU A 113 -0.69 3.84 -26.72
N CYS A 114 -1.37 2.70 -26.96
CA CYS A 114 -1.30 1.53 -26.07
C CYS A 114 0.11 0.94 -25.96
N PHE A 115 0.90 0.91 -27.04
CA PHE A 115 2.27 0.42 -27.00
C PHE A 115 3.20 1.24 -26.12
N ILE A 116 3.02 2.56 -26.11
CA ILE A 116 3.92 3.50 -25.42
C ILE A 116 3.39 3.96 -24.08
N ASN A 117 2.08 3.89 -23.90
CA ASN A 117 1.37 4.39 -22.74
C ASN A 117 0.43 3.32 -22.14
N PRO A 118 0.98 2.42 -21.32
CA PRO A 118 0.15 1.40 -20.63
C PRO A 118 -1.01 2.01 -19.83
N TRP A 119 -0.83 3.24 -19.34
CA TRP A 119 -1.88 3.93 -18.58
C TRP A 119 -3.09 4.33 -19.44
N TYR A 120 -2.87 4.62 -20.73
CA TYR A 120 -3.95 4.82 -21.69
C TYR A 120 -4.73 3.52 -21.90
N TYR A 121 -4.01 2.41 -22.16
CA TYR A 121 -4.61 1.08 -22.28
C TYR A 121 -5.48 0.78 -21.07
N LEU A 122 -4.93 0.95 -19.85
CA LEU A 122 -5.63 0.62 -18.61
C LEU A 122 -6.88 1.48 -18.39
N ARG A 123 -6.80 2.76 -18.69
CA ARG A 123 -7.84 3.75 -18.44
C ARG A 123 -8.96 3.71 -19.47
N GLU A 124 -8.62 3.61 -20.75
CA GLU A 124 -9.59 3.80 -21.83
C GLU A 124 -9.99 2.47 -22.52
N ILE A 125 -9.13 1.42 -22.41
CA ILE A 125 -9.32 0.18 -23.17
C ILE A 125 -9.68 -1.00 -22.24
N ALA A 126 -8.96 -1.19 -21.14
CA ALA A 126 -9.08 -2.37 -20.31
C ALA A 126 -10.48 -2.49 -19.68
N ARG A 127 -11.07 -3.68 -19.78
CA ARG A 127 -12.36 -4.01 -19.20
C ARG A 127 -12.28 -5.35 -18.46
N ILE A 128 -13.08 -5.48 -17.43
CA ILE A 128 -13.13 -6.66 -16.57
C ILE A 128 -14.45 -7.41 -16.81
N PRO A 129 -14.41 -8.74 -17.03
CA PRO A 129 -15.61 -9.54 -17.17
C PRO A 129 -16.36 -9.60 -15.83
N VAL A 130 -17.69 -9.49 -15.90
CA VAL A 130 -18.59 -9.54 -14.75
C VAL A 130 -19.69 -10.55 -15.02
N THR A 131 -20.01 -11.35 -14.03
CA THR A 131 -21.08 -12.35 -14.12
C THR A 131 -22.40 -11.68 -14.49
N GLY A 132 -23.10 -12.23 -15.47
CA GLY A 132 -24.37 -11.69 -15.97
C GLY A 132 -24.25 -10.63 -17.06
N LEU A 133 -23.04 -10.14 -17.37
CA LEU A 133 -22.81 -9.30 -18.52
C LEU A 133 -22.19 -10.12 -19.68
N PRO A 134 -22.48 -9.77 -20.94
CA PRO A 134 -21.95 -10.48 -22.08
C PRO A 134 -20.43 -10.29 -22.23
N ILE A 135 -19.73 -11.37 -22.61
CA ILE A 135 -18.31 -11.30 -22.98
C ILE A 135 -18.24 -11.01 -24.48
N GLU A 136 -18.28 -9.74 -24.81
CA GLU A 136 -18.23 -9.21 -26.18
C GLU A 136 -17.52 -7.84 -26.17
N PRO A 137 -17.06 -7.32 -27.33
CA PRO A 137 -16.42 -6.02 -27.40
C PRO A 137 -17.25 -4.91 -26.73
N GLY A 138 -16.67 -4.26 -25.72
CA GLY A 138 -17.35 -3.24 -24.93
C GLY A 138 -18.23 -3.75 -23.80
N GLY A 139 -18.40 -5.07 -23.66
CA GLY A 139 -19.06 -5.71 -22.52
C GLY A 139 -18.25 -5.59 -21.21
N GLY A 140 -18.73 -6.26 -20.15
CA GLY A 140 -18.10 -6.16 -18.83
C GLY A 140 -18.08 -4.73 -18.27
N VAL A 141 -17.18 -4.44 -17.33
CA VAL A 141 -17.04 -3.10 -16.73
C VAL A 141 -15.64 -2.50 -17.02
N PRO A 142 -15.51 -1.17 -17.10
CA PRO A 142 -14.20 -0.53 -17.21
C PRO A 142 -13.27 -0.93 -16.06
N PHE A 143 -11.97 -1.01 -16.31
CA PHE A 143 -10.99 -1.28 -15.26
C PHE A 143 -11.09 -0.24 -14.13
N LYS A 144 -11.12 -0.71 -12.88
CA LYS A 144 -11.20 0.16 -11.70
C LYS A 144 -9.79 0.52 -11.23
N ALA A 145 -9.46 1.80 -11.28
CA ALA A 145 -8.26 2.31 -10.63
C ALA A 145 -8.51 2.48 -9.12
N ASP A 146 -7.78 1.74 -8.32
CA ASP A 146 -7.66 1.93 -6.88
C ASP A 146 -6.17 1.94 -6.48
N ARG A 147 -5.87 2.30 -5.23
CA ARG A 147 -4.50 2.41 -4.73
C ARG A 147 -3.69 1.14 -4.98
N GLY A 148 -4.26 -0.04 -4.72
CA GLY A 148 -3.57 -1.31 -4.87
C GLY A 148 -3.40 -1.73 -6.34
N ASN A 149 -4.40 -1.52 -7.19
CA ASN A 149 -4.29 -1.84 -8.61
C ASN A 149 -3.22 -0.99 -9.29
N ILE A 150 -3.21 0.32 -9.04
CA ILE A 150 -2.23 1.23 -9.67
C ILE A 150 -0.82 1.01 -9.11
N ALA A 151 -0.66 0.67 -7.82
CA ALA A 151 0.63 0.28 -7.27
C ALA A 151 1.18 -0.98 -7.95
N SER A 152 0.33 -2.00 -8.14
CA SER A 152 0.69 -3.23 -8.86
C SER A 152 1.16 -2.93 -10.28
N TRP A 153 0.40 -2.16 -11.05
CA TRP A 153 0.79 -1.75 -12.41
C TRP A 153 2.09 -0.94 -12.43
N TYR A 154 2.28 -0.02 -11.48
CA TYR A 154 3.49 0.76 -11.37
C TYR A 154 4.72 -0.12 -11.20
N LEU A 155 4.65 -1.11 -10.31
CA LEU A 155 5.74 -2.06 -10.08
C LEU A 155 5.95 -3.00 -11.27
N PHE A 156 4.88 -3.55 -11.85
CA PHE A 156 4.91 -4.42 -13.00
C PHE A 156 5.60 -3.77 -14.20
N LEU A 157 5.21 -2.54 -14.55
CA LEU A 157 5.80 -1.79 -15.65
C LEU A 157 7.29 -1.45 -15.43
N ASN A 158 7.74 -1.42 -14.19
CA ASN A 158 9.13 -1.16 -13.83
C ASN A 158 9.96 -2.44 -13.63
N GLY A 159 9.40 -3.62 -13.89
CA GLY A 159 10.09 -4.90 -13.76
C GLY A 159 10.51 -5.19 -12.31
N ILE A 160 9.61 -4.92 -11.36
CA ILE A 160 9.81 -5.18 -9.94
C ILE A 160 8.89 -6.33 -9.54
N ASP A 161 9.49 -7.34 -8.92
CA ASP A 161 8.73 -8.45 -8.35
C ASP A 161 7.83 -7.96 -7.22
N GLN A 162 6.59 -8.45 -7.16
CA GLN A 162 5.60 -7.93 -6.23
C GLN A 162 4.67 -9.02 -5.68
N TYR A 163 4.23 -8.81 -4.45
CA TYR A 163 3.22 -9.63 -3.79
C TYR A 163 2.02 -8.76 -3.44
N ASN A 164 0.85 -9.06 -4.00
CA ASN A 164 -0.38 -8.28 -3.84
C ASN A 164 -1.35 -8.94 -2.86
N SER A 165 -1.75 -8.21 -1.82
CA SER A 165 -2.73 -8.61 -0.82
C SER A 165 -3.86 -7.58 -0.75
N LYS A 166 -5.10 -8.04 -0.92
CA LYS A 166 -6.33 -7.25 -0.79
C LYS A 166 -7.42 -8.12 -0.17
N PRO A 167 -8.46 -7.54 0.42
CA PRO A 167 -9.62 -8.29 0.85
C PRO A 167 -10.17 -9.19 -0.26
N ARG A 168 -10.77 -10.31 0.12
CA ARG A 168 -11.36 -11.24 -0.85
C ARG A 168 -12.36 -10.49 -1.74
N GLN A 169 -12.44 -10.90 -3.03
CA GLN A 169 -13.32 -10.30 -4.05
C GLN A 169 -13.03 -8.82 -4.39
N GLN A 170 -11.82 -8.31 -4.10
CA GLN A 170 -11.40 -6.97 -4.52
C GLN A 170 -10.53 -6.98 -5.78
N GLY A 171 -10.72 -7.95 -6.65
CA GLY A 171 -10.21 -7.95 -8.02
C GLY A 171 -8.69 -8.12 -8.18
N LYS A 172 -7.94 -8.63 -7.17
CA LYS A 172 -6.47 -8.82 -7.30
C LYS A 172 -6.08 -9.74 -8.46
N THR A 173 -6.76 -10.88 -8.61
CA THR A 173 -6.53 -11.81 -9.73
C THR A 173 -6.87 -11.17 -11.07
N GLN A 174 -8.01 -10.48 -11.18
CA GLN A 174 -8.44 -9.78 -12.39
C GLN A 174 -7.44 -8.67 -12.80
N ASN A 175 -6.90 -7.94 -11.83
CA ASN A 175 -5.84 -6.95 -12.05
C ASN A 175 -4.58 -7.62 -12.63
N ALA A 176 -4.12 -8.71 -12.02
CA ALA A 176 -2.97 -9.47 -12.48
C ALA A 176 -3.16 -9.97 -13.92
N LEU A 177 -4.33 -10.55 -14.22
CA LEU A 177 -4.66 -11.03 -15.57
C LEU A 177 -4.66 -9.89 -16.59
N CYS A 178 -5.12 -8.69 -16.21
CA CYS A 178 -5.07 -7.51 -17.07
C CYS A 178 -3.62 -7.06 -17.37
N GLU A 179 -2.71 -7.11 -16.37
CA GLU A 179 -1.29 -6.86 -16.54
C GLU A 179 -0.64 -7.84 -17.53
N PHE A 180 -0.95 -9.13 -17.38
CA PHE A 180 -0.43 -10.16 -18.26
C PHE A 180 -1.04 -10.11 -19.66
N LEU A 181 -2.32 -9.74 -19.79
CA LEU A 181 -2.94 -9.50 -21.11
C LEU A 181 -2.27 -8.33 -21.82
N TYR A 182 -2.02 -7.22 -21.10
CA TYR A 182 -1.25 -6.10 -21.67
C TYR A 182 0.14 -6.55 -22.12
N ALA A 183 0.87 -7.30 -21.29
CA ALA A 183 2.17 -7.83 -21.67
C ALA A 183 2.08 -8.74 -22.91
N PHE A 184 1.07 -9.59 -22.97
CA PHE A 184 0.84 -10.52 -24.07
C PHE A 184 0.54 -9.83 -25.40
N GLN A 185 -0.20 -8.72 -25.39
CA GLN A 185 -0.60 -8.02 -26.59
C GLN A 185 0.36 -6.89 -26.98
N PHE A 186 0.85 -6.10 -26.03
CA PHE A 186 1.57 -4.86 -26.27
C PHE A 186 2.95 -4.78 -25.61
N GLY A 187 3.13 -5.45 -24.48
CA GLY A 187 4.30 -5.23 -23.62
C GLY A 187 5.52 -6.07 -23.97
N THR A 188 5.35 -7.19 -24.72
CA THR A 188 6.44 -8.13 -25.05
C THR A 188 6.28 -8.73 -26.44
N LEU A 189 7.34 -9.36 -26.96
CA LEU A 189 7.32 -10.18 -28.18
C LEU A 189 8.09 -11.48 -27.93
N SER A 190 7.65 -12.58 -28.55
CA SER A 190 8.30 -13.90 -28.47
C SER A 190 8.64 -14.31 -27.05
N THR A 191 7.74 -13.98 -26.12
CA THR A 191 7.98 -14.14 -24.67
C THR A 191 7.05 -15.21 -24.10
N GLN A 192 7.62 -16.11 -23.30
CA GLN A 192 6.85 -17.06 -22.52
C GLN A 192 6.44 -16.46 -21.19
N MET A 193 5.21 -16.72 -20.77
CA MET A 193 4.60 -16.32 -19.50
C MET A 193 4.07 -17.56 -18.81
N LEU A 194 4.20 -17.66 -17.49
CA LEU A 194 3.77 -18.84 -16.73
C LEU A 194 2.71 -18.46 -15.70
N PHE A 195 1.61 -19.24 -15.68
CA PHE A 195 0.55 -19.10 -14.69
C PHE A 195 0.58 -20.28 -13.73
N PHE A 196 0.80 -19.95 -12.44
CA PHE A 196 0.77 -20.90 -11.32
C PHE A 196 -0.45 -20.61 -10.44
N ASN A 197 -1.02 -21.66 -9.88
CA ASN A 197 -2.04 -21.56 -8.83
C ASN A 197 -1.90 -22.79 -7.92
N LYS A 198 -2.62 -22.83 -6.80
CA LYS A 198 -2.62 -23.95 -5.85
C LYS A 198 -2.97 -25.30 -6.52
N ASP A 199 -3.69 -25.29 -7.64
CA ASP A 199 -3.94 -26.44 -8.48
C ASP A 199 -4.05 -26.08 -9.98
N GLN A 200 -3.96 -27.09 -10.84
CA GLN A 200 -3.99 -26.91 -12.29
C GLN A 200 -5.33 -26.41 -12.83
N PRO A 201 -6.50 -26.90 -12.35
CA PRO A 201 -7.78 -26.38 -12.81
C PRO A 201 -7.94 -24.89 -12.59
N GLN A 202 -7.55 -24.37 -11.43
CA GLN A 202 -7.62 -22.94 -11.13
C GLN A 202 -6.63 -22.11 -11.96
N ALA A 203 -5.43 -22.63 -12.21
CA ALA A 203 -4.51 -21.95 -13.13
C ALA A 203 -5.07 -21.92 -14.57
N ALA A 204 -5.78 -22.95 -15.01
CA ALA A 204 -6.46 -22.97 -16.29
C ALA A 204 -7.67 -22.01 -16.33
N GLU A 205 -8.38 -21.86 -15.21
CA GLU A 205 -9.45 -20.88 -15.07
C GLU A 205 -8.90 -19.45 -15.18
N ASN A 206 -7.76 -19.13 -14.55
CA ASN A 206 -7.10 -17.85 -14.72
C ASN A 206 -6.74 -17.57 -16.19
N LEU A 207 -6.28 -18.59 -16.93
CA LEU A 207 -6.05 -18.44 -18.37
C LEU A 207 -7.35 -18.18 -19.15
N ALA A 208 -8.45 -18.85 -18.81
CA ALA A 208 -9.76 -18.59 -19.40
C ALA A 208 -10.22 -17.16 -19.14
N ARG A 209 -10.13 -16.68 -17.90
CA ARG A 209 -10.47 -15.30 -17.51
C ARG A 209 -9.61 -14.26 -18.25
N ALA A 210 -8.34 -14.54 -18.52
CA ALA A 210 -7.49 -13.64 -19.33
C ALA A 210 -7.98 -13.56 -20.78
N LYS A 211 -8.47 -14.68 -21.33
CA LYS A 211 -9.11 -14.71 -22.68
C LYS A 211 -10.44 -13.96 -22.67
N ASP A 212 -11.23 -14.10 -21.62
CA ASP A 212 -12.46 -13.31 -21.46
C ASP A 212 -12.17 -11.81 -21.47
N GLN A 213 -11.12 -11.35 -20.76
CA GLN A 213 -10.69 -9.94 -20.81
C GLN A 213 -10.28 -9.53 -22.24
N ARG A 214 -9.58 -10.39 -23.00
CA ARG A 214 -9.29 -10.14 -24.42
C ARG A 214 -10.57 -9.95 -25.23
N ASP A 215 -11.56 -10.78 -24.98
CA ASP A 215 -12.80 -10.79 -25.75
C ASP A 215 -13.71 -9.59 -25.49
N LEU A 216 -13.46 -8.87 -24.39
CA LEU A 216 -14.06 -7.57 -24.08
C LEU A 216 -13.41 -6.41 -24.85
N LEU A 217 -12.20 -6.57 -25.39
CA LEU A 217 -11.51 -5.52 -26.17
C LEU A 217 -12.24 -5.25 -27.48
N PRO A 218 -12.07 -4.08 -28.10
CA PRO A 218 -12.53 -3.85 -29.47
C PRO A 218 -12.08 -4.97 -30.38
N SER A 219 -12.94 -5.47 -31.27
CA SER A 219 -12.65 -6.63 -32.12
C SER A 219 -11.34 -6.51 -32.90
N TRP A 220 -11.06 -5.32 -33.40
CA TRP A 220 -9.83 -4.98 -34.12
C TRP A 220 -8.57 -4.95 -33.24
N MET A 221 -8.68 -5.01 -31.91
CA MET A 221 -7.56 -5.10 -30.96
C MET A 221 -7.33 -6.51 -30.40
N GLN A 222 -8.19 -7.48 -30.67
CA GLN A 222 -8.14 -8.81 -30.04
C GLN A 222 -7.00 -9.69 -30.53
N MET A 223 -6.40 -9.38 -31.70
CA MET A 223 -5.20 -10.04 -32.26
C MET A 223 -5.34 -11.57 -32.35
N ARG A 224 -6.51 -12.07 -32.83
CA ARG A 224 -6.83 -13.50 -32.81
C ARG A 224 -6.19 -14.26 -33.98
N THR A 225 -6.10 -13.64 -35.14
CA THR A 225 -5.73 -14.29 -36.39
C THR A 225 -4.70 -13.45 -37.13
N PHE A 226 -3.71 -14.10 -37.65
CA PHE A 226 -2.75 -13.53 -38.62
C PHE A 226 -3.02 -14.14 -39.99
N ILE A 227 -2.98 -13.33 -41.03
CA ILE A 227 -3.11 -13.80 -42.44
C ILE A 227 -1.78 -13.54 -43.15
N ASP A 228 -1.14 -14.62 -43.61
CA ASP A 228 0.13 -14.50 -44.36
C ASP A 228 -0.06 -13.97 -45.77
N GLU A 229 1.07 -13.71 -46.49
CA GLU A 229 1.09 -13.23 -47.85
C GLU A 229 0.32 -14.12 -48.85
N ASN A 230 0.14 -15.39 -48.54
CA ASN A 230 -0.58 -16.36 -49.34
C ASN A 230 -2.06 -16.47 -48.96
N GLY A 231 -2.55 -15.62 -48.07
CA GLY A 231 -3.91 -15.64 -47.58
C GLY A 231 -4.21 -16.78 -46.58
N LYS A 232 -3.18 -17.44 -46.02
CA LYS A 232 -3.35 -18.51 -45.04
C LYS A 232 -3.48 -17.91 -43.65
N ALA A 233 -4.56 -18.29 -42.96
CA ALA A 233 -4.80 -17.87 -41.60
C ALA A 233 -4.00 -18.70 -40.59
N ASP A 234 -3.35 -18.04 -39.64
CA ASP A 234 -2.77 -18.59 -38.42
C ASP A 234 -3.55 -18.05 -37.22
N ASN A 235 -4.16 -18.93 -36.43
CA ASN A 235 -4.89 -18.60 -35.23
C ASN A 235 -4.04 -18.82 -33.94
N GLY A 236 -2.76 -19.09 -34.11
CA GLY A 236 -1.88 -19.42 -33.00
C GLY A 236 -2.29 -20.73 -32.30
N LYS A 237 -2.16 -20.75 -30.97
CA LYS A 237 -2.57 -21.86 -30.12
C LYS A 237 -3.51 -21.35 -29.03
N ASP A 238 -4.71 -21.90 -28.99
CA ASP A 238 -5.71 -21.50 -28.01
C ASP A 238 -6.36 -22.75 -27.41
N ASN A 239 -5.89 -23.18 -26.24
CA ASN A 239 -6.45 -24.30 -25.48
C ASN A 239 -6.40 -24.03 -23.98
N VAL A 240 -6.93 -24.96 -23.16
CA VAL A 240 -7.04 -24.81 -21.69
C VAL A 240 -5.70 -24.73 -20.95
N ARG A 241 -4.58 -25.10 -21.57
CA ARG A 241 -3.25 -25.13 -20.92
C ARG A 241 -2.24 -24.15 -21.53
N SER A 242 -2.54 -23.62 -22.70
CA SER A 242 -1.62 -22.78 -23.42
C SER A 242 -2.38 -21.86 -24.36
N TRP A 243 -1.95 -20.62 -24.40
CA TRP A 243 -2.43 -19.59 -25.32
C TRP A 243 -1.24 -18.91 -25.99
N LYS A 244 -1.12 -19.01 -27.31
CA LYS A 244 -0.05 -18.42 -28.10
C LYS A 244 -0.62 -17.45 -29.13
N SER A 245 -0.12 -16.22 -29.12
CA SER A 245 -0.50 -15.21 -30.12
C SER A 245 0.14 -15.52 -31.47
N PRO A 246 -0.62 -15.49 -32.56
CA PRO A 246 -0.07 -15.62 -33.92
C PRO A 246 0.71 -14.38 -34.36
N ILE A 247 0.49 -13.23 -33.69
CA ILE A 247 1.06 -11.92 -34.07
C ILE A 247 2.30 -11.61 -33.26
N THR A 248 2.21 -11.63 -31.94
CA THR A 248 3.33 -11.29 -31.05
C THR A 248 4.24 -12.48 -30.75
N ASN A 249 3.86 -13.68 -31.14
CA ASN A 249 4.52 -14.95 -30.81
C ASN A 249 4.68 -15.17 -29.28
N ASN A 250 3.95 -14.41 -28.47
CA ASN A 250 3.92 -14.58 -27.02
C ASN A 250 3.12 -15.83 -26.66
N GLU A 251 3.51 -16.51 -25.60
CA GLU A 251 2.83 -17.72 -25.13
C GLU A 251 2.61 -17.67 -23.61
N ILE A 252 1.35 -17.85 -23.17
CA ILE A 252 1.02 -18.09 -21.77
C ILE A 252 0.85 -19.60 -21.57
N LYS A 253 1.53 -20.18 -20.59
CA LYS A 253 1.40 -21.58 -20.20
C LYS A 253 0.90 -21.74 -18.78
N VAL A 254 -0.06 -22.65 -18.60
CA VAL A 254 -0.55 -23.06 -17.30
C VAL A 254 0.38 -24.13 -16.73
N MET A 255 0.86 -23.90 -15.52
CA MET A 255 1.71 -24.82 -14.80
C MET A 255 0.87 -25.80 -13.98
N GLY A 256 1.37 -27.01 -13.80
CA GLY A 256 0.71 -28.02 -13.00
C GLY A 256 0.83 -27.78 -11.50
N LYS A 257 0.23 -28.67 -10.71
CA LYS A 257 0.40 -28.71 -9.26
C LYS A 257 1.63 -29.57 -8.91
N ALA A 258 2.45 -29.10 -8.00
CA ALA A 258 3.48 -29.93 -7.39
C ALA A 258 2.84 -30.92 -6.39
N THR A 259 3.04 -32.22 -6.60
CA THR A 259 2.48 -33.28 -5.75
C THR A 259 3.51 -33.79 -4.73
N SER A 260 4.76 -33.36 -4.86
CA SER A 260 5.87 -33.72 -3.97
C SER A 260 6.99 -32.69 -4.09
N MET A 261 7.92 -32.67 -3.14
CA MET A 261 9.13 -31.84 -3.19
C MET A 261 9.92 -32.06 -4.49
N MET A 262 10.13 -33.31 -4.91
CA MET A 262 10.83 -33.62 -6.16
C MET A 262 10.10 -33.07 -7.39
N ALA A 263 8.75 -33.14 -7.42
CA ALA A 263 7.96 -32.55 -8.49
C ALA A 263 8.07 -31.01 -8.50
N ALA A 264 8.10 -30.39 -7.32
CA ALA A 264 8.27 -28.95 -7.16
C ALA A 264 9.64 -28.47 -7.68
N GLN A 265 10.72 -29.15 -7.31
CA GLN A 265 12.07 -28.86 -7.80
C GLN A 265 12.20 -29.01 -9.32
N LYS A 266 11.56 -30.05 -9.89
CA LYS A 266 11.53 -30.25 -11.34
C LYS A 266 10.72 -29.14 -12.04
N MET A 267 9.59 -28.74 -11.47
CA MET A 267 8.75 -27.65 -11.97
C MET A 267 9.50 -26.31 -11.96
N GLY A 268 10.19 -26.00 -10.87
CA GLY A 268 10.99 -24.79 -10.76
C GLY A 268 12.09 -24.69 -11.80
N ARG A 269 12.82 -25.79 -12.05
CA ARG A 269 13.86 -25.85 -13.11
C ARG A 269 13.30 -25.61 -14.52
N GLY A 270 12.04 -25.93 -14.78
CA GLY A 270 11.35 -25.64 -16.03
C GLY A 270 10.79 -24.22 -16.15
N ALA A 271 10.85 -23.42 -15.10
CA ALA A 271 10.24 -22.09 -15.03
C ALA A 271 11.17 -20.98 -15.59
N THR A 272 11.64 -21.15 -16.84
CA THR A 272 12.59 -20.22 -17.51
C THR A 272 11.83 -19.10 -18.25
N ALA A 273 10.84 -18.45 -17.62
CA ALA A 273 10.08 -17.36 -18.23
C ALA A 273 10.33 -16.05 -17.48
N PRO A 274 10.47 -14.91 -18.18
CA PRO A 274 10.71 -13.61 -17.54
C PRO A 274 9.45 -13.03 -16.88
N LEU A 275 8.27 -13.56 -17.21
CA LEU A 275 6.98 -13.15 -16.63
C LEU A 275 6.29 -14.35 -15.99
N GLN A 276 5.99 -14.26 -14.70
CA GLN A 276 5.40 -15.35 -13.93
C GLN A 276 4.31 -14.81 -13.02
N PHE A 277 3.15 -15.44 -13.05
CA PHE A 277 2.01 -15.13 -12.19
C PHE A 277 1.74 -16.30 -11.24
N TYR A 278 1.72 -16.01 -9.95
CA TYR A 278 1.44 -16.95 -8.87
C TYR A 278 0.19 -16.49 -8.12
N ASP A 279 -0.91 -17.17 -8.34
CA ASP A 279 -2.16 -16.90 -7.65
C ASP A 279 -2.36 -17.87 -6.48
N GLU A 280 -3.08 -17.43 -5.45
CA GLU A 280 -3.32 -18.17 -4.21
C GLU A 280 -2.01 -18.66 -3.54
N THR A 281 -1.03 -17.76 -3.47
CA THR A 281 0.36 -18.03 -3.03
C THR A 281 0.42 -18.67 -1.64
N ASP A 282 -0.33 -18.16 -0.65
CA ASP A 282 -0.35 -18.68 0.73
C ASP A 282 -0.95 -20.09 0.86
N PHE A 283 -1.57 -20.59 -0.21
CA PHE A 283 -2.23 -21.90 -0.25
C PHE A 283 -1.57 -22.87 -1.24
N THR A 284 -0.45 -22.45 -1.86
CA THR A 284 0.24 -23.24 -2.89
C THR A 284 1.28 -24.18 -2.25
N PRO A 285 1.07 -25.51 -2.32
CA PRO A 285 2.02 -26.46 -1.74
C PRO A 285 3.40 -26.40 -2.38
N TYR A 286 4.44 -26.55 -1.56
CA TYR A 286 5.84 -26.59 -2.00
C TYR A 286 6.30 -25.37 -2.81
N LEU A 287 5.68 -24.20 -2.59
CA LEU A 287 6.05 -22.99 -3.32
C LEU A 287 7.48 -22.56 -3.01
N ASP A 288 7.95 -22.75 -1.79
CA ASP A 288 9.34 -22.57 -1.33
C ASP A 288 10.34 -23.32 -2.24
N GLU A 289 10.04 -24.59 -2.51
CA GLU A 289 10.88 -25.46 -3.36
C GLU A 289 10.82 -25.05 -4.84
N ILE A 290 9.64 -24.66 -5.34
CA ILE A 290 9.45 -24.16 -6.70
C ILE A 290 10.30 -22.90 -6.91
N LEU A 291 10.18 -21.92 -6.02
CA LEU A 291 10.89 -20.64 -6.12
C LEU A 291 12.40 -20.84 -5.94
N GLY A 292 12.82 -21.63 -4.96
CA GLY A 292 14.24 -21.94 -4.74
C GLY A 292 14.90 -22.54 -5.98
N SER A 293 14.23 -23.52 -6.61
CA SER A 293 14.75 -24.19 -7.80
C SER A 293 14.61 -23.37 -9.10
N ALA A 294 13.66 -22.43 -9.15
CA ALA A 294 13.42 -21.55 -10.30
C ALA A 294 14.32 -20.30 -10.32
N SER A 295 14.88 -19.90 -9.19
CA SER A 295 15.49 -18.58 -9.01
C SER A 295 16.56 -18.23 -10.02
N LEU A 296 17.50 -19.14 -10.30
CA LEU A 296 18.58 -18.90 -11.26
C LEU A 296 18.07 -18.80 -12.70
N ALA A 297 17.12 -19.67 -13.08
CA ALA A 297 16.52 -19.66 -14.42
C ALA A 297 15.71 -18.39 -14.65
N TYR A 298 14.91 -17.99 -13.67
CA TYR A 298 14.16 -16.73 -13.69
C TYR A 298 15.10 -15.53 -13.78
N SER A 299 16.11 -15.43 -12.92
CA SER A 299 17.07 -14.31 -12.91
C SER A 299 17.70 -14.11 -14.28
N LYS A 300 18.12 -15.19 -14.92
CA LYS A 300 18.69 -15.11 -16.28
C LYS A 300 17.68 -14.67 -17.32
N ALA A 301 16.46 -15.17 -17.26
CA ALA A 301 15.38 -14.75 -18.17
C ALA A 301 15.02 -13.28 -17.99
N ALA A 302 14.93 -12.81 -16.74
CA ALA A 302 14.66 -11.42 -16.40
C ALA A 302 15.78 -10.48 -16.85
N GLU A 303 17.05 -10.88 -16.65
CA GLU A 303 18.22 -10.12 -17.13
C GLU A 303 18.21 -9.96 -18.65
N VAL A 304 17.93 -11.03 -19.40
CA VAL A 304 17.80 -10.96 -20.87
C VAL A 304 16.64 -10.07 -21.29
N ALA A 305 15.47 -10.19 -20.64
CA ALA A 305 14.33 -9.33 -20.91
C ALA A 305 14.65 -7.85 -20.60
N ALA A 306 15.28 -7.56 -19.48
CA ALA A 306 15.72 -6.22 -19.11
C ALA A 306 16.70 -5.62 -20.14
N SER A 307 17.69 -6.39 -20.58
CA SER A 307 18.66 -5.93 -21.58
C SER A 307 18.00 -5.61 -22.92
N ASN A 308 16.93 -6.34 -23.26
CA ASN A 308 16.11 -6.11 -24.46
C ASN A 308 14.98 -5.08 -24.22
N LYS A 309 14.93 -4.45 -23.05
CA LYS A 309 13.87 -3.51 -22.65
C LYS A 309 12.47 -4.13 -22.76
N SER A 310 12.33 -5.42 -22.51
CA SER A 310 11.06 -6.15 -22.47
C SER A 310 10.54 -6.26 -21.05
N LEU A 311 9.22 -6.49 -20.87
CA LEU A 311 8.61 -6.69 -19.55
C LEU A 311 9.14 -7.97 -18.88
N TYR A 312 9.40 -7.89 -17.61
CA TYR A 312 9.79 -9.01 -16.76
C TYR A 312 9.27 -8.75 -15.33
N GLY A 313 9.16 -9.77 -14.55
CA GLY A 313 8.76 -9.69 -13.15
C GLY A 313 7.89 -10.87 -12.73
N ARG A 314 7.89 -11.14 -11.43
CA ARG A 314 6.98 -12.11 -10.80
C ARG A 314 5.91 -11.35 -10.06
N LEU A 315 4.68 -11.80 -10.24
CA LEU A 315 3.52 -11.26 -9.56
C LEU A 315 2.89 -12.37 -8.72
N PHE A 316 2.85 -12.16 -7.42
CA PHE A 316 2.25 -13.04 -6.44
C PHE A 316 0.95 -12.41 -5.93
N CYS A 317 -0.10 -13.21 -5.80
CA CYS A 317 -1.37 -12.78 -5.25
C CYS A 317 -1.88 -13.79 -4.23
N SER A 318 -2.35 -13.31 -3.06
CA SER A 318 -3.09 -14.13 -2.11
C SER A 318 -3.92 -13.29 -1.14
N THR A 319 -4.83 -13.94 -0.44
CA THR A 319 -5.29 -13.52 0.89
C THR A 319 -4.44 -14.24 1.94
N PRO A 320 -4.35 -13.72 3.18
CA PRO A 320 -3.60 -14.37 4.25
C PRO A 320 -3.99 -15.82 4.47
N GLY A 321 -2.99 -16.70 4.47
CA GLY A 321 -3.11 -18.09 4.85
C GLY A 321 -3.24 -18.29 6.35
N ASP A 322 -3.49 -19.54 6.77
CA ASP A 322 -3.53 -19.93 8.16
C ASP A 322 -2.09 -20.20 8.66
N LEU A 323 -1.69 -19.52 9.73
CA LEU A 323 -0.34 -19.69 10.31
C LEU A 323 -0.11 -21.10 10.89
N ASP A 324 -1.16 -21.87 11.12
CA ASP A 324 -1.04 -23.27 11.57
C ASP A 324 -0.76 -24.24 10.41
N THR A 325 -0.85 -23.76 9.15
CA THR A 325 -0.43 -24.54 7.97
C THR A 325 1.01 -24.24 7.59
N LYS A 326 1.68 -25.25 7.00
CA LYS A 326 3.07 -25.08 6.54
C LYS A 326 3.19 -23.95 5.51
N GLU A 327 2.24 -23.89 4.57
CA GLU A 327 2.22 -22.92 3.50
C GLU A 327 1.99 -21.49 4.04
N GLY A 328 1.00 -21.31 4.94
CA GLY A 328 0.68 -20.01 5.53
C GLY A 328 1.79 -19.50 6.45
N ALA A 329 2.41 -20.37 7.27
CA ALA A 329 3.54 -20.01 8.10
C ALA A 329 4.74 -19.56 7.26
N TRP A 330 5.11 -20.36 6.23
CA TRP A 330 6.18 -20.01 5.31
C TRP A 330 5.91 -18.69 4.56
N ALA A 331 4.70 -18.51 4.06
CA ALA A 331 4.32 -17.27 3.35
C ALA A 331 4.43 -16.05 4.28
N SER A 332 4.02 -16.18 5.54
CA SER A 332 4.13 -15.10 6.53
C SER A 332 5.59 -14.71 6.80
N GLU A 333 6.48 -15.71 6.99
CA GLU A 333 7.92 -15.48 7.16
C GLU A 333 8.53 -14.84 5.90
N TRP A 334 8.15 -15.35 4.72
CA TRP A 334 8.65 -14.83 3.45
C TRP A 334 8.24 -13.38 3.21
N ILE A 335 6.98 -13.02 3.53
CA ILE A 335 6.46 -11.63 3.43
C ILE A 335 7.15 -10.72 4.44
N GLY A 336 7.49 -11.20 5.64
CA GLY A 336 8.21 -10.43 6.64
C GLY A 336 9.58 -9.89 6.15
N ARG A 337 10.14 -10.52 5.10
CA ARG A 337 11.40 -10.09 4.44
C ARG A 337 11.18 -9.26 3.18
N MET A 338 9.94 -8.89 2.85
CA MET A 338 9.63 -8.06 1.68
C MET A 338 9.65 -6.58 2.02
N PHE A 339 9.93 -5.76 1.01
CA PHE A 339 9.82 -4.32 1.11
C PHE A 339 8.36 -3.89 1.02
N VAL A 340 7.84 -3.25 2.05
CA VAL A 340 6.43 -2.84 2.10
C VAL A 340 6.20 -1.60 1.26
N TRP A 341 5.23 -1.66 0.33
CA TRP A 341 4.83 -0.54 -0.50
C TRP A 341 4.13 0.55 0.31
N LYS A 342 4.46 1.81 -0.02
CA LYS A 342 3.73 3.00 0.41
C LYS A 342 3.50 3.91 -0.79
N ASP A 343 2.33 4.55 -0.89
CA ASP A 343 1.98 5.38 -2.06
C ASP A 343 2.88 6.62 -2.20
N GLU A 344 3.52 7.07 -1.14
CA GLU A 344 4.53 8.14 -1.14
C GLU A 344 5.75 7.80 -2.02
N TYR A 345 5.94 6.52 -2.36
CA TYR A 345 7.00 6.10 -3.28
C TYR A 345 6.77 6.54 -4.72
N TYR A 346 5.56 6.94 -5.09
CA TYR A 346 5.34 7.59 -6.39
C TYR A 346 6.14 8.90 -6.55
N ASP A 347 6.49 9.56 -5.46
CA ASP A 347 7.31 10.78 -5.47
C ASP A 347 8.81 10.49 -5.55
N ARG A 348 9.21 9.22 -5.53
CA ARG A 348 10.62 8.81 -5.58
C ARG A 348 11.02 8.34 -6.97
N PRO A 349 12.23 8.68 -7.42
CA PRO A 349 12.77 8.08 -8.63
C PRO A 349 12.81 6.55 -8.52
N ILE A 350 12.32 5.86 -9.55
CA ILE A 350 12.25 4.39 -9.56
C ILE A 350 13.63 3.73 -9.34
N ASN A 351 14.71 4.36 -9.79
CA ASN A 351 16.06 3.85 -9.57
C ASN A 351 16.46 3.85 -8.10
N GLN A 352 15.93 4.76 -7.28
CA GLN A 352 16.16 4.74 -5.83
C GLN A 352 15.40 3.58 -5.18
N ILE A 353 14.18 3.27 -5.63
CA ILE A 353 13.43 2.11 -5.16
C ILE A 353 14.20 0.83 -5.51
N LYS A 354 14.63 0.68 -6.77
CA LYS A 354 15.43 -0.48 -7.22
C LYS A 354 16.75 -0.61 -6.44
N ALA A 355 17.43 0.50 -6.16
CA ALA A 355 18.66 0.51 -5.37
C ALA A 355 18.40 0.11 -3.91
N THR A 356 17.27 0.50 -3.33
CA THR A 356 16.87 0.07 -1.98
C THR A 356 16.61 -1.43 -1.95
N LEU A 357 15.86 -1.97 -2.93
CA LEU A 357 15.60 -3.40 -3.06
C LEU A 357 16.87 -4.23 -3.20
N SER A 358 17.89 -3.72 -3.89
CA SER A 358 19.16 -4.44 -4.10
C SER A 358 20.13 -4.38 -2.91
N ARG A 359 19.97 -3.40 -1.99
CA ARG A 359 20.83 -3.24 -0.81
C ARG A 359 20.33 -4.02 0.40
N THR A 360 19.06 -4.36 0.40
CA THR A 360 18.44 -5.03 1.52
C THR A 360 18.51 -6.53 1.27
N ASP A 361 18.75 -7.32 2.33
CA ASP A 361 18.58 -8.78 2.28
C ASP A 361 17.12 -9.18 2.17
N ASN A 362 16.24 -8.24 1.84
CA ASN A 362 14.91 -8.60 1.41
C ASN A 362 15.05 -9.44 0.13
N ASN A 363 14.06 -10.25 -0.12
CA ASN A 363 14.06 -11.15 -1.27
C ASN A 363 13.87 -10.42 -2.62
N GLY A 364 14.04 -9.08 -2.67
CA GLY A 364 13.85 -8.24 -3.86
C GLY A 364 12.40 -8.07 -4.30
N ILE A 365 11.44 -8.42 -3.44
CA ILE A 365 10.01 -8.39 -3.71
C ILE A 365 9.36 -7.25 -2.93
N VAL A 366 8.43 -6.56 -3.57
CA VAL A 366 7.62 -5.51 -2.92
C VAL A 366 6.29 -6.09 -2.46
N PHE A 367 5.98 -5.96 -1.18
CA PHE A 367 4.69 -6.33 -0.61
C PHE A 367 3.71 -5.15 -0.73
N VAL A 368 2.66 -5.35 -1.50
CA VAL A 368 1.59 -4.36 -1.75
C VAL A 368 0.34 -4.85 -1.04
N GLU A 369 0.02 -4.26 0.11
CA GLU A 369 -1.18 -4.58 0.85
C GLU A 369 -2.05 -3.34 1.01
N HIS A 370 -3.34 -3.48 0.70
CA HIS A 370 -4.33 -2.44 0.92
C HIS A 370 -5.56 -3.04 1.59
N ASN A 371 -5.82 -2.62 2.82
CA ASN A 371 -6.99 -3.02 3.57
C ASN A 371 -8.27 -2.33 3.02
N TRP A 372 -9.43 -2.79 3.46
CA TRP A 372 -10.70 -2.31 2.96
C TRP A 372 -10.92 -0.80 3.17
N ARG A 373 -10.36 -0.19 4.23
CA ARG A 373 -10.44 1.26 4.46
C ARG A 373 -9.59 2.05 3.48
N GLN A 374 -8.38 1.55 3.18
CA GLN A 374 -7.49 2.14 2.18
C GLN A 374 -8.07 2.06 0.76
N LEU A 375 -8.89 1.05 0.49
CA LEU A 375 -9.66 0.89 -0.75
C LEU A 375 -10.98 1.68 -0.76
N LYS A 376 -11.27 2.44 0.32
CA LYS A 376 -12.49 3.25 0.51
C LYS A 376 -13.79 2.43 0.46
N LEU A 377 -13.74 1.18 0.88
CA LEU A 377 -14.94 0.38 1.05
C LEU A 377 -15.70 0.84 2.31
N THR A 378 -17.02 0.79 2.26
CA THR A 378 -17.88 1.33 3.31
C THR A 378 -18.04 0.38 4.51
N ASN A 379 -18.45 0.91 5.66
CA ASN A 379 -18.83 0.07 6.80
C ASN A 379 -19.98 -0.89 6.45
N ALA A 380 -20.91 -0.47 5.58
CA ALA A 380 -22.00 -1.33 5.10
C ALA A 380 -21.46 -2.52 4.28
N TRP A 381 -20.45 -2.27 3.43
CA TRP A 381 -19.75 -3.35 2.73
C TRP A 381 -19.11 -4.32 3.74
N TYR A 382 -18.38 -3.81 4.74
CA TYR A 382 -17.73 -4.63 5.76
C TYR A 382 -18.73 -5.52 6.51
N GLU A 383 -19.83 -4.95 6.98
CA GLU A 383 -20.91 -5.70 7.67
C GLU A 383 -21.56 -6.76 6.77
N LYS A 384 -21.77 -6.44 5.47
CA LYS A 384 -22.25 -7.41 4.48
C LYS A 384 -21.28 -8.60 4.38
N GLN A 385 -19.97 -8.34 4.27
CA GLN A 385 -18.97 -9.42 4.19
C GLN A 385 -18.92 -10.26 5.49
N CYS A 386 -18.97 -9.62 6.64
CA CYS A 386 -19.04 -10.33 7.93
C CYS A 386 -20.26 -11.28 7.99
N LYS A 387 -21.41 -10.81 7.52
CA LYS A 387 -22.63 -11.63 7.43
C LYS A 387 -22.47 -12.81 6.48
N LEU A 388 -21.86 -12.62 5.30
CA LEU A 388 -21.60 -13.70 4.34
C LEU A 388 -20.63 -14.76 4.86
N LEU A 389 -19.77 -14.39 5.81
CA LEU A 389 -18.85 -15.31 6.49
C LEU A 389 -19.43 -15.86 7.79
N ASP A 390 -20.77 -15.76 8.01
CA ASP A 390 -21.47 -16.18 9.23
C ASP A 390 -20.82 -15.62 10.50
N TYR A 391 -20.28 -14.39 10.43
CA TYR A 391 -19.51 -13.76 11.51
C TYR A 391 -18.37 -14.64 12.04
N ASN A 392 -17.82 -15.53 11.19
CA ASN A 392 -16.67 -16.34 11.56
C ASN A 392 -15.43 -15.45 11.64
N GLU A 393 -15.04 -15.16 12.86
CA GLU A 393 -14.00 -14.20 13.21
C GLU A 393 -12.66 -14.48 12.52
N LEU A 394 -12.21 -15.73 12.50
CA LEU A 394 -10.94 -16.09 11.86
C LEU A 394 -10.96 -15.86 10.35
N ARG A 395 -12.10 -16.17 9.71
CA ARG A 395 -12.26 -15.91 8.29
C ARG A 395 -12.31 -14.41 8.00
N ILE A 396 -13.03 -13.64 8.82
CA ILE A 396 -13.09 -12.17 8.70
C ILE A 396 -11.68 -11.60 8.82
N MET A 397 -10.93 -11.98 9.85
CA MET A 397 -9.56 -11.50 10.05
C MET A 397 -8.65 -11.80 8.85
N ARG A 398 -8.73 -13.00 8.28
CA ARG A 398 -7.88 -13.39 7.13
C ARG A 398 -8.37 -12.81 5.81
N GLU A 399 -9.65 -12.95 5.51
CA GLU A 399 -10.16 -12.66 4.17
C GLU A 399 -10.57 -11.18 3.97
N ILE A 400 -10.92 -10.47 5.05
CA ILE A 400 -11.38 -9.08 5.02
C ILE A 400 -10.33 -8.15 5.61
N ASP A 401 -9.84 -8.45 6.83
CA ASP A 401 -8.91 -7.58 7.55
C ASP A 401 -7.43 -7.83 7.22
N LEU A 402 -7.15 -8.84 6.40
CA LEU A 402 -5.81 -9.23 5.92
C LEU A 402 -4.83 -9.57 7.04
N LYS A 403 -5.34 -10.09 8.16
CA LYS A 403 -4.51 -10.46 9.31
C LYS A 403 -4.06 -11.93 9.22
N ARG A 404 -2.77 -12.14 9.33
CA ARG A 404 -2.16 -13.48 9.45
C ARG A 404 -2.23 -13.91 10.91
N VAL A 405 -3.16 -14.80 11.21
CA VAL A 405 -3.47 -15.26 12.58
C VAL A 405 -3.46 -16.77 12.67
N HIS A 406 -3.17 -17.26 13.86
CA HIS A 406 -3.29 -18.68 14.17
C HIS A 406 -4.78 -19.09 14.26
N GLY A 407 -5.12 -20.20 13.64
CA GLY A 407 -6.46 -20.81 13.76
C GLY A 407 -6.69 -21.51 15.08
N SER A 408 -5.60 -21.90 15.77
CA SER A 408 -5.63 -22.57 17.07
C SER A 408 -5.75 -21.59 18.23
N ASN A 409 -6.16 -22.10 19.43
CA ASN A 409 -6.32 -21.34 20.68
C ASN A 409 -4.95 -20.91 21.29
N GLN A 410 -3.99 -20.50 20.49
CA GLN A 410 -2.66 -20.07 20.95
C GLN A 410 -2.57 -18.58 21.28
N SER A 411 -3.55 -17.77 20.85
CA SER A 411 -3.57 -16.35 21.22
C SER A 411 -3.65 -16.18 22.74
N PRO A 412 -2.86 -15.27 23.34
CA PRO A 412 -2.96 -14.97 24.77
C PRO A 412 -4.24 -14.20 25.14
N PHE A 413 -4.95 -13.65 24.15
CA PHE A 413 -6.11 -12.78 24.35
C PHE A 413 -7.42 -13.45 23.94
N LYS A 414 -8.54 -12.93 24.49
CA LYS A 414 -9.87 -13.32 24.04
C LYS A 414 -10.09 -12.93 22.59
N ARG A 415 -10.73 -13.79 21.84
CA ARG A 415 -11.00 -13.58 20.42
C ARG A 415 -11.79 -12.29 20.15
N SER A 416 -12.78 -11.99 21.01
CA SER A 416 -13.56 -10.75 20.93
C SER A 416 -12.71 -9.48 21.01
N ASP A 417 -11.63 -9.52 21.82
CA ASP A 417 -10.75 -8.37 22.00
C ASP A 417 -9.87 -8.17 20.77
N ILE A 418 -9.32 -9.25 20.20
CA ILE A 418 -8.57 -9.19 18.94
C ILE A 418 -9.41 -8.61 17.81
N ILE A 419 -10.69 -9.01 17.69
CA ILE A 419 -11.61 -8.46 16.68
C ILE A 419 -11.85 -6.97 16.94
N TYR A 420 -12.07 -6.60 18.20
CA TYR A 420 -12.22 -5.20 18.54
C TYR A 420 -11.02 -4.37 18.08
N LEU A 421 -9.79 -4.81 18.39
CA LEU A 421 -8.57 -4.13 18.00
C LEU A 421 -8.46 -4.00 16.48
N THR A 422 -8.67 -5.10 15.75
CA THR A 422 -8.62 -5.09 14.28
C THR A 422 -9.67 -4.17 13.68
N LYS A 423 -10.91 -4.20 14.20
CA LYS A 423 -12.01 -3.34 13.73
C LYS A 423 -11.77 -1.85 14.00
N HIS A 424 -11.09 -1.50 15.10
CA HIS A 424 -10.83 -0.11 15.49
C HIS A 424 -9.42 0.37 15.14
N GLN A 425 -8.66 -0.42 14.41
CA GLN A 425 -7.37 0.02 13.84
C GLN A 425 -7.56 1.28 12.98
N LYS A 426 -6.68 2.25 13.17
CA LYS A 426 -6.69 3.50 12.39
C LYS A 426 -5.53 3.54 11.41
N ASN A 427 -5.74 4.18 10.28
CA ASN A 427 -4.63 4.55 9.40
C ASN A 427 -3.90 5.78 9.98
N PRO A 428 -2.60 5.94 9.73
CA PRO A 428 -1.91 7.17 10.09
C PRO A 428 -2.55 8.38 9.40
N ILE A 429 -2.67 9.49 10.11
CA ILE A 429 -3.16 10.76 9.55
C ILE A 429 -2.17 11.35 8.55
N LYS A 430 -0.87 11.09 8.75
CA LYS A 430 0.20 11.44 7.82
C LYS A 430 1.43 10.57 8.05
N THR A 431 2.31 10.52 7.06
CA THR A 431 3.64 9.90 7.16
C THR A 431 4.73 10.97 7.01
N LEU A 432 5.83 10.83 7.74
CA LEU A 432 6.97 11.75 7.69
C LEU A 432 8.22 11.04 7.21
N ASP A 433 8.81 11.49 6.11
CA ASP A 433 10.15 11.11 5.66
C ASP A 433 11.10 12.30 5.83
N LEU A 434 11.64 12.44 7.03
CA LEU A 434 12.42 13.61 7.46
C LEU A 434 13.73 13.80 6.66
N GLN A 435 14.28 12.72 6.12
CA GLN A 435 15.57 12.75 5.41
C GLN A 435 15.48 12.35 3.95
N LYS A 436 14.26 12.19 3.41
CA LYS A 436 14.00 11.81 2.01
C LYS A 436 14.68 10.51 1.59
N ASN A 437 14.68 9.51 2.46
CA ASN A 437 15.38 8.24 2.25
C ASN A 437 14.51 7.00 2.47
N PHE A 438 13.19 7.13 2.28
CA PHE A 438 12.19 6.06 2.41
C PHE A 438 11.99 5.53 3.84
N LEU A 439 12.35 6.30 4.85
CA LEU A 439 12.18 5.97 6.24
C LEU A 439 11.05 6.80 6.83
N TYR A 440 9.87 6.20 6.95
CA TYR A 440 8.64 6.89 7.28
C TYR A 440 8.22 6.66 8.73
N PHE A 441 7.98 7.76 9.45
CA PHE A 441 7.26 7.75 10.71
C PHE A 441 5.75 7.83 10.42
N ASN A 442 4.97 6.90 10.94
CA ASN A 442 3.51 6.93 10.88
C ASN A 442 2.97 7.79 12.01
N ILE A 443 2.26 8.86 11.68
CA ILE A 443 1.70 9.80 12.67
C ILE A 443 0.19 9.54 12.80
N TYR A 444 -0.27 9.31 14.00
CA TYR A 444 -1.68 9.04 14.32
C TYR A 444 -2.39 10.17 15.03
N GLU A 445 -1.63 11.00 15.78
CA GLU A 445 -2.11 12.26 16.35
C GLU A 445 -1.03 13.33 16.11
N ASN A 446 -1.45 14.59 15.90
CA ASN A 446 -0.50 15.68 15.71
C ASN A 446 0.29 15.94 17.00
N PHE A 447 1.58 16.20 16.83
CA PHE A 447 2.40 16.62 17.96
C PHE A 447 1.90 17.97 18.49
N LYS A 448 1.74 18.07 19.80
CA LYS A 448 1.37 19.31 20.49
C LYS A 448 2.61 19.95 21.11
N PRO A 449 2.71 21.28 21.12
CA PRO A 449 3.83 21.97 21.76
C PRO A 449 3.85 21.69 23.28
N ASN A 450 5.04 21.70 23.85
CA ASN A 450 5.30 21.57 25.27
C ASN A 450 4.93 20.24 25.95
N ILE A 451 4.51 19.22 25.21
CA ILE A 451 4.27 17.89 25.76
C ILE A 451 5.60 17.13 25.91
N PRO A 452 5.90 16.60 27.10
CA PRO A 452 7.06 15.76 27.35
C PRO A 452 6.74 14.30 26.93
N TYR A 453 6.71 14.03 25.63
CA TYR A 453 6.41 12.69 25.13
C TYR A 453 7.39 11.64 25.64
N ILE A 454 6.97 10.39 25.68
CA ILE A 454 7.84 9.25 25.95
C ILE A 454 8.21 8.64 24.60
N LEU A 455 9.45 8.86 24.17
CA LEU A 455 10.00 8.30 22.92
C LEU A 455 10.75 7.03 23.28
N VAL A 456 10.24 5.89 22.85
CA VAL A 456 10.77 4.57 23.17
C VAL A 456 11.36 3.94 21.91
N VAL A 457 12.55 3.38 22.05
CA VAL A 457 13.24 2.70 20.96
C VAL A 457 13.58 1.28 21.39
N ASP A 458 13.14 0.32 20.60
CA ASP A 458 13.61 -1.06 20.64
C ASP A 458 14.55 -1.27 19.45
N PRO A 459 15.87 -1.18 19.66
CA PRO A 459 16.84 -1.21 18.57
C PRO A 459 17.21 -2.63 18.20
N SER A 460 17.43 -2.87 16.91
CA SER A 460 18.03 -4.09 16.38
C SER A 460 19.49 -3.86 15.97
N GLU A 461 20.20 -4.94 15.71
CA GLU A 461 21.56 -4.87 15.18
C GLU A 461 21.60 -4.49 13.69
N GLY A 462 20.44 -4.31 13.04
CA GLY A 462 20.33 -3.93 11.63
C GLY A 462 20.71 -5.05 10.66
N LEU A 463 20.80 -6.30 11.15
CA LEU A 463 21.16 -7.49 10.38
C LEU A 463 19.93 -8.19 9.77
N MET A 464 18.79 -7.51 9.71
CA MET A 464 17.56 -7.89 9.02
C MET A 464 16.74 -9.03 9.65
N GLU A 465 17.14 -9.52 10.81
CA GLU A 465 16.36 -10.51 11.57
C GLU A 465 15.30 -9.84 12.43
N ASP A 466 15.65 -8.76 13.16
CA ASP A 466 14.76 -8.00 14.04
C ASP A 466 14.60 -6.55 13.51
N ASN A 467 13.49 -5.91 13.83
CA ASN A 467 13.26 -4.52 13.44
C ASN A 467 13.80 -3.54 14.50
N ASN A 468 14.29 -2.41 14.03
CA ASN A 468 14.33 -1.20 14.85
C ASN A 468 12.91 -0.65 14.97
N ALA A 469 12.36 -0.61 16.16
CA ALA A 469 11.01 -0.10 16.41
C ALA A 469 11.06 1.16 17.27
N VAL A 470 10.21 2.13 16.94
CA VAL A 470 10.03 3.35 17.74
C VAL A 470 8.55 3.56 17.98
N THR A 471 8.19 3.84 19.23
CA THR A 471 6.85 4.27 19.61
C THR A 471 6.95 5.56 20.42
N ILE A 472 6.18 6.58 20.04
CA ILE A 472 6.07 7.82 20.81
C ILE A 472 4.72 7.87 21.49
N ILE A 473 4.73 8.01 22.80
CA ILE A 473 3.56 7.94 23.67
C ILE A 473 3.28 9.32 24.25
N ASN A 474 2.02 9.74 24.17
CA ASN A 474 1.56 10.90 24.92
C ASN A 474 1.33 10.50 26.39
N PRO A 475 2.08 11.05 27.37
CA PRO A 475 1.99 10.61 28.76
C PRO A 475 0.63 10.90 29.41
N TYR A 476 -0.13 11.88 28.92
CA TYR A 476 -1.42 12.26 29.48
C TYR A 476 -2.54 11.30 29.06
N SER A 477 -2.58 10.90 27.79
CA SER A 477 -3.58 9.97 27.26
C SER A 477 -3.08 8.53 27.24
N GLN A 478 -1.77 8.29 27.38
CA GLN A 478 -1.08 7.00 27.21
C GLN A 478 -1.21 6.42 25.80
N LYS A 479 -1.71 7.18 24.85
CA LYS A 479 -1.87 6.78 23.45
C LYS A 479 -0.54 6.81 22.71
N PRO A 480 -0.27 5.82 21.84
CA PRO A 480 0.81 5.88 20.88
C PRO A 480 0.42 6.86 19.77
N ILE A 481 1.18 7.93 19.57
CA ILE A 481 0.88 8.97 18.58
C ILE A 481 1.73 8.87 17.33
N CYS A 482 2.86 8.18 17.43
CA CYS A 482 3.79 7.99 16.32
C CYS A 482 4.46 6.63 16.41
N GLU A 483 4.61 5.97 15.27
CA GLU A 483 5.29 4.69 15.15
C GLU A 483 6.30 4.70 14.00
N PHE A 484 7.36 3.91 14.16
CA PHE A 484 8.33 3.62 13.12
C PHE A 484 8.78 2.17 13.22
N LYS A 485 9.05 1.55 12.07
CA LYS A 485 9.55 0.18 11.99
C LYS A 485 10.49 0.03 10.78
N CYS A 486 11.67 -0.51 11.01
CA CYS A 486 12.65 -0.74 9.95
C CYS A 486 13.73 -1.74 10.37
N ASN A 487 14.09 -2.71 9.53
CA ASN A 487 15.07 -3.74 9.84
C ASN A 487 16.44 -3.58 9.15
N TYR A 488 16.64 -2.52 8.36
CA TYR A 488 17.83 -2.36 7.51
C TYR A 488 18.64 -1.07 7.77
N ILE A 489 18.44 -0.41 8.91
CA ILE A 489 19.22 0.79 9.26
C ILE A 489 20.14 0.54 10.44
N SER A 490 21.32 1.20 10.40
CA SER A 490 22.25 1.17 11.53
C SER A 490 21.77 2.03 12.69
N GLN A 491 22.28 1.79 13.88
CA GLN A 491 21.98 2.59 15.07
C GLN A 491 22.39 4.08 14.89
N LYS A 492 23.46 4.34 14.14
CA LYS A 492 23.84 5.71 13.76
C LYS A 492 22.76 6.38 12.92
N LYS A 493 22.22 5.67 11.93
CA LYS A 493 21.14 6.21 11.09
C LYS A 493 19.85 6.44 11.88
N MET A 494 19.54 5.54 12.80
CA MET A 494 18.42 5.69 13.74
C MET A 494 18.62 6.96 14.60
N TYR A 495 19.82 7.17 15.16
CA TYR A 495 20.14 8.39 15.91
C TYR A 495 19.88 9.66 15.09
N GLU A 496 20.35 9.71 13.84
CA GLU A 496 20.15 10.87 12.96
C GLU A 496 18.66 11.16 12.69
N LEU A 497 17.87 10.10 12.49
CA LEU A 497 16.42 10.20 12.27
C LEU A 497 15.69 10.70 13.52
N LEU A 498 16.03 10.16 14.68
CA LEU A 498 15.41 10.55 15.95
C LEU A 498 15.77 12.01 16.32
N CYS A 499 17.00 12.43 16.09
CA CYS A 499 17.37 13.83 16.28
C CYS A 499 16.56 14.75 15.37
N ALA A 500 16.41 14.42 14.09
CA ALA A 500 15.61 15.20 13.15
C ALA A 500 14.13 15.27 13.56
N LEU A 501 13.59 14.17 14.09
CA LEU A 501 12.20 14.13 14.59
C LEU A 501 12.04 15.00 15.84
N MET A 502 12.95 14.86 16.79
CA MET A 502 12.92 15.65 18.03
C MET A 502 13.09 17.15 17.76
N ASP A 503 13.99 17.52 16.87
CA ASP A 503 14.24 18.95 16.53
C ASP A 503 12.98 19.62 15.99
N GLN A 504 12.19 18.91 15.21
CA GLN A 504 11.04 19.49 14.52
C GLN A 504 9.73 19.35 15.29
N TYR A 505 9.57 18.29 16.09
CA TYR A 505 8.25 17.93 16.61
C TYR A 505 8.17 17.70 18.12
N CYS A 506 9.21 17.16 18.75
CA CYS A 506 9.13 16.75 20.16
C CYS A 506 10.44 16.89 20.95
N PRO A 507 11.02 18.11 21.04
CA PRO A 507 12.34 18.32 21.64
C PRO A 507 12.41 18.00 23.14
N ARG A 508 11.29 17.96 23.84
CA ARG A 508 11.19 17.67 25.28
C ARG A 508 10.94 16.21 25.62
N SER A 509 10.93 15.31 24.61
CA SER A 509 10.65 13.90 24.85
C SER A 509 11.67 13.27 25.78
N MET A 510 11.21 12.46 26.73
CA MET A 510 12.05 11.50 27.44
C MET A 510 12.42 10.36 26.48
N ILE A 511 13.69 10.06 26.29
CA ILE A 511 14.19 9.03 25.39
C ILE A 511 14.47 7.75 26.19
N VAL A 512 13.74 6.70 25.90
CA VAL A 512 13.92 5.37 26.48
C VAL A 512 14.46 4.43 25.41
N ILE A 513 15.64 3.88 25.60
CA ILE A 513 16.28 2.95 24.67
C ILE A 513 16.44 1.59 25.36
N GLU A 514 16.01 0.52 24.70
CA GLU A 514 16.30 -0.83 25.13
C GLU A 514 17.82 -1.06 25.06
N ASN A 515 18.44 -1.37 26.23
CA ASN A 515 19.89 -1.28 26.31
C ASN A 515 20.62 -2.58 25.97
N ASN A 516 19.92 -3.72 25.85
CA ASN A 516 20.54 -5.00 25.51
C ASN A 516 21.22 -4.95 24.14
N LYS A 517 20.54 -4.34 23.15
CA LYS A 517 21.03 -4.14 21.78
C LYS A 517 21.38 -2.65 21.49
N GLY A 518 20.88 -1.69 22.28
CA GLY A 518 20.92 -0.27 22.02
C GLY A 518 22.12 0.51 22.59
N ARG A 519 23.21 -0.15 23.00
CA ARG A 519 24.36 0.53 23.63
C ARG A 519 25.04 1.57 22.73
N GLU A 520 25.15 1.27 21.45
CA GLU A 520 25.75 2.21 20.48
C GLU A 520 24.84 3.44 20.31
N LEU A 521 23.54 3.25 20.21
CA LEU A 521 22.56 4.33 20.10
C LEU A 521 22.58 5.22 21.37
N ILE A 522 22.65 4.62 22.56
CA ILE A 522 22.80 5.35 23.82
C ILE A 522 24.07 6.22 23.81
N ASN A 523 25.20 5.69 23.32
CA ASN A 523 26.45 6.46 23.25
C ASN A 523 26.33 7.66 22.32
N TYR A 524 25.68 7.53 21.15
CA TYR A 524 25.43 8.68 20.27
C TYR A 524 24.60 9.77 20.97
N PHE A 525 23.58 9.39 21.73
CA PHE A 525 22.78 10.35 22.48
C PHE A 525 23.52 10.99 23.64
N LEU A 526 24.42 10.26 24.33
CA LEU A 526 25.26 10.80 25.41
C LEU A 526 26.22 11.89 24.92
N ASP A 527 26.66 11.80 23.67
CA ASP A 527 27.53 12.78 23.04
C ASP A 527 26.75 13.93 22.34
N SER A 528 25.40 13.90 22.45
CA SER A 528 24.51 14.87 21.79
C SER A 528 23.93 15.91 22.75
N ARG A 529 23.26 16.93 22.19
CA ARG A 529 22.45 17.91 22.95
C ARG A 529 21.28 17.28 23.70
N TYR A 530 20.83 16.07 23.29
CA TYR A 530 19.73 15.32 23.90
C TYR A 530 20.17 14.40 25.05
N LYS A 531 21.40 14.56 25.54
CA LYS A 531 21.94 13.79 26.67
C LYS A 531 21.01 13.79 27.89
N TYR A 532 20.42 14.96 28.21
CA TYR A 532 19.54 15.11 29.37
C TYR A 532 18.12 14.56 29.15
N ASN A 533 17.77 14.22 27.92
CA ASN A 533 16.52 13.56 27.58
C ASN A 533 16.57 12.03 27.78
N LEU A 534 17.79 11.46 27.84
CA LEU A 534 17.97 10.01 28.03
C LEU A 534 17.50 9.58 29.41
N TYR A 535 16.61 8.59 29.40
CA TYR A 535 16.16 7.92 30.61
C TYR A 535 17.31 7.16 31.30
N TYR A 536 17.42 7.30 32.60
CA TYR A 536 18.30 6.52 33.45
C TYR A 536 17.63 6.29 34.81
N ASP A 537 17.93 5.16 35.43
CA ASP A 537 17.40 4.74 36.73
C ASP A 537 18.52 4.88 37.79
N ASP A 538 18.40 5.87 38.68
CA ASP A 538 19.38 6.12 39.73
C ASP A 538 19.49 4.97 40.75
N SER A 539 18.43 4.12 40.88
CA SER A 539 18.46 2.97 41.77
C SER A 539 19.38 1.83 41.26
N LYS A 540 19.79 1.89 40.00
CA LYS A 540 20.66 0.91 39.32
C LYS A 540 22.03 1.51 39.00
N LEU A 541 22.74 1.95 40.01
CA LEU A 541 24.14 2.33 39.85
C LEU A 541 24.97 1.07 39.53
N LEU A 542 25.53 1.02 38.33
CA LEU A 542 26.50 -0.01 37.97
C LEU A 542 27.81 0.30 38.69
N SER A 543 28.05 -0.34 39.84
CA SER A 543 29.31 -0.29 40.53
C SER A 543 30.29 -1.29 39.89
N ASN A 544 31.12 -0.81 39.00
CA ASN A 544 32.35 -1.54 38.62
C ASN A 544 33.43 -1.16 39.59
N ILE A 545 33.72 -2.03 40.56
CA ILE A 545 34.91 -1.93 41.40
C ILE A 545 36.06 -2.44 40.54
N THR A 546 36.89 -1.53 40.03
CA THR A 546 38.16 -1.93 39.40
C THR A 546 39.26 -1.82 40.45
N GLU A 547 39.90 -2.92 40.75
CA GLU A 547 41.13 -2.94 41.56
C GLU A 547 42.29 -2.45 40.69
N LYS A 548 42.86 -1.31 41.04
CA LYS A 548 44.08 -0.81 40.44
C LYS A 548 45.20 -0.78 41.49
N VAL A 549 46.39 -1.16 41.08
CA VAL A 549 47.57 -1.01 41.90
C VAL A 549 48.08 0.41 41.65
N ASP A 550 48.19 1.19 42.75
CA ASP A 550 48.74 2.52 42.68
C ASP A 550 50.27 2.48 42.41
N LYS A 551 50.85 3.67 42.15
CA LYS A 551 52.30 3.76 41.90
C LYS A 551 53.19 3.37 43.09
N TYR A 552 52.58 3.07 44.23
CA TYR A 552 53.28 2.60 45.45
C TYR A 552 53.02 1.11 45.75
N GLY A 553 52.31 0.41 44.83
CA GLY A 553 52.03 -1.01 44.99
C GLY A 553 50.84 -1.33 45.88
N SER A 554 50.04 -0.33 46.27
CA SER A 554 48.82 -0.52 47.09
C SER A 554 47.60 -0.78 46.18
N LEU A 555 46.79 -1.77 46.56
CA LEU A 555 45.47 -2.03 45.90
C LEU A 555 44.49 -0.89 46.25
N VAL A 556 44.21 -0.07 45.27
CA VAL A 556 43.18 1.00 45.39
C VAL A 556 41.93 0.53 44.67
N GLN A 557 40.83 0.45 45.40
CA GLN A 557 39.52 0.22 44.81
C GLN A 557 38.93 1.52 44.30
N GLU A 558 38.87 1.69 42.99
CA GLU A 558 38.23 2.84 42.35
C GLU A 558 36.79 2.47 42.00
N ALA A 559 35.82 2.98 42.74
CA ALA A 559 34.41 2.83 42.46
C ALA A 559 33.99 3.80 41.36
N ASN A 560 34.02 3.36 40.14
CA ASN A 560 33.41 4.09 39.03
C ASN A 560 31.92 3.82 39.00
N GLN A 561 31.15 4.71 39.63
CA GLN A 561 29.68 4.70 39.53
C GLN A 561 29.28 5.27 38.17
N ARG A 562 28.80 4.43 37.29
CA ARG A 562 28.20 4.86 36.02
C ARG A 562 26.68 4.76 36.10
N ARG A 563 25.98 5.80 35.66
CA ARG A 563 24.53 5.79 35.50
C ARG A 563 24.11 4.70 34.52
N ALA A 564 23.09 3.93 34.85
CA ALA A 564 22.49 2.93 33.96
C ALA A 564 21.49 3.61 33.03
N TYR A 565 21.96 4.04 31.86
CA TYR A 565 21.10 4.61 30.82
C TYR A 565 20.31 3.53 30.09
N GLY A 566 19.06 3.90 29.71
CA GLY A 566 18.14 3.01 29.01
C GLY A 566 17.43 2.01 29.93
N LEU A 567 16.70 1.12 29.32
CA LEU A 567 15.91 0.08 30.00
C LEU A 567 16.37 -1.30 29.52
N SER A 568 16.76 -2.19 30.46
CA SER A 568 17.13 -3.58 30.10
C SER A 568 15.92 -4.48 30.15
N THR A 569 15.64 -5.17 29.06
CA THR A 569 14.66 -6.26 29.03
C THR A 569 15.29 -7.53 29.56
N THR A 570 14.77 -8.04 30.67
CA THR A 570 15.27 -9.24 31.36
C THR A 570 14.19 -10.31 31.44
N ARG A 571 14.59 -11.55 31.77
CA ARG A 571 13.62 -12.64 32.01
C ARG A 571 12.65 -12.34 33.16
N SER A 572 13.00 -11.44 34.07
CA SER A 572 12.17 -11.09 35.24
C SER A 572 11.19 -9.94 34.95
N ASN A 573 11.53 -8.98 34.06
CA ASN A 573 10.65 -7.84 33.77
C ASN A 573 9.78 -8.05 32.52
N ARG A 574 10.19 -8.87 31.54
CA ARG A 574 9.38 -9.18 30.35
C ARG A 574 7.96 -9.69 30.69
N PRO A 575 7.74 -10.59 31.67
CA PRO A 575 6.39 -10.97 32.06
C PRO A 575 5.54 -9.80 32.59
N LYS A 576 6.17 -8.79 33.22
CA LYS A 576 5.47 -7.59 33.70
C LYS A 576 4.96 -6.73 32.54
N TYR A 577 5.72 -6.66 31.43
CA TYR A 577 5.29 -5.97 30.22
C TYR A 577 4.04 -6.63 29.65
N PHE A 578 4.01 -7.95 29.53
CA PHE A 578 2.86 -8.67 29.04
C PHE A 578 1.65 -8.63 30.01
N ALA A 579 1.87 -8.53 31.32
CA ALA A 579 0.77 -8.28 32.28
C ALA A 579 0.14 -6.89 32.05
N ILE A 580 0.96 -5.86 31.74
CA ILE A 580 0.44 -4.55 31.34
C ILE A 580 -0.37 -4.68 30.04
N LEU A 581 0.12 -5.43 29.05
CA LEU A 581 -0.60 -5.64 27.79
C LEU A 581 -1.94 -6.35 28.01
N GLU A 582 -1.98 -7.38 28.84
CA GLU A 582 -3.22 -8.10 29.20
C GLU A 582 -4.25 -7.12 29.79
N ASN A 583 -3.84 -6.28 30.74
CA ASN A 583 -4.71 -5.25 31.34
C ASN A 583 -5.18 -4.21 30.30
N VAL A 584 -4.28 -3.74 29.43
CA VAL A 584 -4.63 -2.78 28.36
C VAL A 584 -5.64 -3.40 27.40
N VAL A 585 -5.45 -4.65 26.98
CA VAL A 585 -6.37 -5.33 26.06
C VAL A 585 -7.72 -5.62 26.72
N GLU A 586 -7.78 -5.90 28.04
CA GLU A 586 -9.04 -6.14 28.74
C GLU A 586 -9.81 -4.84 29.04
N GLU A 587 -9.15 -3.82 29.58
CA GLU A 587 -9.81 -2.64 30.17
C GLU A 587 -9.70 -1.39 29.32
N ARG A 588 -8.63 -1.24 28.51
CA ARG A 588 -8.31 -0.01 27.78
C ARG A 588 -7.85 -0.28 26.34
N LYS A 589 -8.56 -1.19 25.68
CA LYS A 589 -8.22 -1.63 24.31
C LYS A 589 -8.22 -0.51 23.27
N GLU A 590 -8.84 0.64 23.55
CA GLU A 590 -8.78 1.85 22.73
C GLU A 590 -7.37 2.47 22.62
N LEU A 591 -6.43 2.05 23.45
CA LEU A 591 -5.02 2.45 23.39
C LEU A 591 -4.24 1.69 22.30
N ILE A 592 -4.72 0.52 21.88
CA ILE A 592 -4.08 -0.27 20.83
C ILE A 592 -4.89 -0.10 19.53
N TYR A 593 -4.53 0.90 18.74
CA TYR A 593 -5.28 1.25 17.52
C TYR A 593 -4.38 1.55 16.32
N THR A 594 -3.08 1.59 16.53
CA THR A 594 -2.10 1.85 15.47
C THR A 594 -1.78 0.58 14.69
N GLU A 595 -1.35 0.72 13.45
CA GLU A 595 -1.16 -0.41 12.54
C GLU A 595 -0.19 -1.45 13.08
N TYR A 596 1.01 -1.00 13.50
CA TYR A 596 2.04 -1.93 13.95
C TYR A 596 1.71 -2.59 15.30
N LEU A 597 1.10 -1.85 16.24
CA LEU A 597 0.70 -2.45 17.52
C LEU A 597 -0.40 -3.50 17.34
N VAL A 598 -1.41 -3.23 16.51
CA VAL A 598 -2.47 -4.21 16.24
C VAL A 598 -1.91 -5.44 15.57
N ASP A 599 -1.00 -5.28 14.61
CA ASP A 599 -0.37 -6.41 13.92
C ASP A 599 0.50 -7.26 14.84
N ASP A 600 1.31 -6.62 15.70
CA ASP A 600 2.13 -7.33 16.68
C ASP A 600 1.25 -8.09 17.68
N VAL A 601 0.18 -7.46 18.25
CA VAL A 601 -0.74 -8.12 19.18
C VAL A 601 -1.46 -9.31 18.54
N CYS A 602 -1.90 -9.18 17.29
CA CYS A 602 -2.51 -10.29 16.53
C CYS A 602 -1.53 -11.44 16.27
N GLY A 603 -0.23 -11.14 16.21
CA GLY A 603 0.85 -12.12 16.00
C GLY A 603 1.35 -12.84 17.26
N LEU A 604 0.92 -12.44 18.45
CA LEU A 604 1.38 -13.05 19.72
C LEU A 604 0.75 -14.43 19.96
N ILE A 605 1.56 -15.33 20.50
CA ILE A 605 1.13 -16.67 20.93
C ILE A 605 1.53 -16.93 22.38
N ARG A 606 0.74 -17.75 23.09
CA ARG A 606 1.06 -18.28 24.41
C ARG A 606 1.60 -19.72 24.26
N LYS A 607 2.86 -19.90 24.57
CA LYS A 607 3.46 -21.25 24.56
C LYS A 607 2.93 -22.12 25.71
N PRO A 608 3.07 -23.46 25.61
CA PRO A 608 2.70 -24.37 26.70
C PRO A 608 3.41 -24.05 28.02
N SER A 609 4.57 -23.40 27.97
CA SER A 609 5.30 -22.90 29.15
C SER A 609 4.67 -21.67 29.82
N GLY A 610 3.55 -21.13 29.27
CA GLY A 610 2.92 -19.90 29.69
C GLY A 610 3.59 -18.63 29.18
N LYS A 611 4.74 -18.71 28.50
CA LYS A 611 5.44 -17.57 27.92
C LYS A 611 4.68 -17.01 26.72
N VAL A 612 4.48 -15.68 26.70
CA VAL A 612 3.94 -14.96 25.55
C VAL A 612 5.10 -14.44 24.72
N GLU A 613 5.05 -14.67 23.41
CA GLU A 613 6.04 -14.21 22.44
C GLU A 613 5.43 -14.13 21.04
N ALA A 614 6.15 -13.52 20.09
CA ALA A 614 5.75 -13.52 18.69
C ALA A 614 5.68 -14.94 18.12
N GLY A 615 4.66 -15.23 17.34
CA GLY A 615 4.53 -16.47 16.60
C GLY A 615 5.55 -16.57 15.44
N PRO A 616 5.67 -17.75 14.80
CA PRO A 616 6.56 -17.92 13.65
C PRO A 616 6.33 -16.87 12.56
N GLY A 617 7.40 -16.22 12.10
CA GLY A 617 7.33 -15.17 11.08
C GLY A 617 6.62 -13.89 11.51
N LYS A 618 6.47 -13.66 12.81
CA LYS A 618 5.93 -12.46 13.42
C LYS A 618 6.97 -11.82 14.34
N HIS A 619 6.78 -10.54 14.58
CA HIS A 619 7.61 -9.71 15.43
C HIS A 619 6.78 -9.09 16.54
N ASP A 620 7.40 -8.76 17.67
CA ASP A 620 6.78 -8.05 18.78
C ASP A 620 7.50 -6.73 19.11
N ASP A 621 8.28 -6.20 18.17
CA ASP A 621 9.20 -5.07 18.39
C ASP A 621 8.45 -3.76 18.72
N ASN A 622 7.37 -3.44 17.97
CA ASN A 622 6.60 -2.23 18.24
C ASN A 622 5.77 -2.35 19.51
N ILE A 623 5.15 -3.50 19.76
CA ILE A 623 4.44 -3.69 21.02
C ILE A 623 5.42 -3.68 22.20
N MET A 624 6.63 -4.22 22.07
CA MET A 624 7.66 -4.15 23.10
C MET A 624 8.09 -2.73 23.38
N SER A 625 8.33 -1.90 22.37
CA SER A 625 8.65 -0.48 22.56
C SER A 625 7.52 0.25 23.29
N TYR A 626 6.27 0.02 22.91
CA TYR A 626 5.11 0.61 23.60
C TYR A 626 5.02 0.17 25.08
N LEU A 627 5.18 -1.13 25.35
CA LEU A 627 5.11 -1.68 26.68
C LEU A 627 6.25 -1.22 27.60
N MET A 628 7.44 -1.02 27.06
CA MET A 628 8.56 -0.43 27.81
C MET A 628 8.22 1.01 28.27
N GLY A 629 7.59 1.80 27.40
CA GLY A 629 7.14 3.14 27.75
C GLY A 629 6.07 3.14 28.83
N LEU A 630 5.05 2.29 28.71
CA LEU A 630 4.02 2.13 29.73
C LEU A 630 4.58 1.58 31.03
N TYR A 631 5.54 0.64 30.97
CA TYR A 631 6.17 0.10 32.17
C TYR A 631 6.89 1.20 32.96
N ILE A 632 7.64 2.06 32.29
CA ILE A 632 8.27 3.23 32.97
C ILE A 632 7.20 4.17 33.52
N TYR A 633 6.19 4.49 32.71
CA TYR A 633 5.11 5.36 33.13
C TYR A 633 4.41 4.86 34.41
N TYR A 634 4.17 3.55 34.56
CA TYR A 634 3.49 3.00 35.73
C TYR A 634 4.40 2.72 36.91
N ASN A 635 5.67 2.40 36.69
CA ASN A 635 6.53 1.84 37.74
C ASN A 635 7.72 2.73 38.15
N ALA A 636 8.09 3.73 37.35
CA ALA A 636 9.18 4.64 37.73
C ALA A 636 8.73 5.52 38.92
N PRO A 637 9.62 5.93 39.83
CA PRO A 637 9.31 6.92 40.88
C PRO A 637 8.85 8.27 40.26
N ASP A 638 7.95 8.97 40.98
CA ASP A 638 7.38 10.24 40.48
C ASP A 638 8.44 11.32 40.27
N ASP A 639 9.38 11.44 41.21
CA ASP A 639 10.50 12.38 41.15
C ASP A 639 11.39 12.14 39.91
N LEU A 640 11.49 10.89 39.46
CA LEU A 640 12.23 10.54 38.24
C LEU A 640 11.46 10.98 36.98
N LEU A 641 10.14 10.79 36.93
CA LEU A 641 9.31 11.23 35.81
C LEU A 641 9.20 12.75 35.74
N GLU A 642 9.07 13.42 36.90
CA GLU A 642 9.03 14.88 36.99
C GLU A 642 10.31 15.54 36.46
N ARG A 643 11.46 14.87 36.59
CA ARG A 643 12.75 15.32 36.00
C ARG A 643 12.65 15.49 34.46
N TYR A 644 11.80 14.69 33.80
CA TYR A 644 11.51 14.79 32.36
C TYR A 644 10.24 15.60 32.09
N GLY A 645 9.63 16.21 33.10
CA GLY A 645 8.41 16.99 32.98
C GLY A 645 7.13 16.16 32.89
N ILE A 646 7.20 14.86 33.21
CA ILE A 646 6.05 13.93 33.16
C ILE A 646 5.46 13.84 34.58
N ILE A 647 4.19 14.25 34.74
CA ILE A 647 3.45 14.15 35.99
C ILE A 647 2.29 13.17 35.78
N ARG A 648 2.26 12.09 36.55
CA ARG A 648 1.19 11.10 36.46
C ARG A 648 -0.16 11.69 36.89
N GLY A 649 -1.20 11.37 36.13
CA GLY A 649 -2.55 11.83 36.42
C GLY A 649 -2.78 13.32 36.15
N ALA A 650 -1.75 14.05 35.71
CA ALA A 650 -1.95 15.40 35.23
C ALA A 650 -2.75 15.40 33.92
N SER A 651 -3.55 16.42 33.74
CA SER A 651 -4.28 16.62 32.50
C SER A 651 -3.40 17.28 31.44
N ASP A 652 -3.71 17.05 30.16
CA ASP A 652 -3.03 17.69 29.05
C ASP A 652 -3.11 19.23 29.24
N PRO A 653 -1.97 19.94 29.37
CA PRO A 653 -1.97 21.37 29.62
C PRO A 653 -2.63 22.20 28.51
N ASN A 654 -2.93 21.59 27.37
CA ASN A 654 -3.57 22.25 26.24
C ASN A 654 -5.12 22.07 26.23
N ILE A 655 -5.70 21.43 27.26
CA ILE A 655 -7.14 21.13 27.32
C ILE A 655 -7.89 22.05 28.32
N TYR A 656 -7.16 22.74 29.23
CA TYR A 656 -7.79 23.55 30.28
C TYR A 656 -7.66 25.04 30.04
N ASP A 657 -8.68 25.79 30.42
CA ASP A 657 -8.61 27.25 30.52
C ASP A 657 -7.80 27.71 31.74
N ASN A 658 -7.60 29.04 31.88
CA ASN A 658 -6.86 29.63 33.02
C ASN A 658 -7.53 29.37 34.37
N ASP A 659 -8.78 28.91 34.40
CA ASP A 659 -9.55 28.60 35.60
C ASP A 659 -9.59 27.06 35.89
N GLY A 660 -8.87 26.25 35.11
CA GLY A 660 -8.77 24.79 35.30
C GLY A 660 -10.00 24.00 34.81
N LYS A 661 -10.85 24.61 33.98
CA LYS A 661 -12.00 23.96 33.38
C LYS A 661 -11.62 23.36 32.01
N GLU A 662 -12.06 22.14 31.74
CA GLU A 662 -11.85 21.50 30.46
C GLU A 662 -12.49 22.31 29.32
N LEU A 663 -11.65 22.75 28.39
CA LEU A 663 -12.08 23.52 27.22
C LEU A 663 -12.76 22.61 26.22
N THR A 664 -13.93 22.98 25.75
CA THR A 664 -14.51 22.39 24.56
C THR A 664 -13.60 22.73 23.34
N GLU A 665 -13.68 21.92 22.28
CA GLU A 665 -12.86 22.15 21.09
C GLU A 665 -13.13 23.55 20.47
N GLU A 666 -14.37 24.02 20.55
CA GLU A 666 -14.80 25.36 20.12
C GLU A 666 -14.21 26.48 21.01
N GLU A 667 -14.19 26.29 22.32
CA GLU A 667 -13.62 27.25 23.28
C GLU A 667 -12.09 27.34 23.15
N SER A 668 -11.43 26.21 22.89
CA SER A 668 -9.97 26.19 22.60
C SER A 668 -9.62 26.98 21.36
N VAL A 669 -10.38 26.83 20.27
CA VAL A 669 -10.23 27.60 19.03
C VAL A 669 -10.53 29.10 19.25
N ARG A 670 -11.53 29.41 20.07
CA ARG A 670 -11.91 30.81 20.39
C ARG A 670 -10.84 31.51 21.20
N GLN A 671 -10.24 30.85 22.19
CA GLN A 671 -9.10 31.37 22.97
C GLN A 671 -7.86 31.56 22.11
N LEU A 672 -7.54 30.63 21.20
CA LEU A 672 -6.45 30.76 20.25
C LEU A 672 -6.65 31.95 19.31
N LYS A 673 -7.90 32.20 18.82
CA LYS A 673 -8.23 33.37 18.01
C LYS A 673 -8.09 34.69 18.80
N MET A 674 -8.49 34.70 20.07
CA MET A 674 -8.31 35.88 20.93
C MET A 674 -6.82 36.20 21.23
N LEU A 675 -6.01 35.16 21.48
CA LEU A 675 -4.56 35.33 21.66
C LEU A 675 -3.88 35.85 20.41
N ALA A 676 -4.29 35.42 19.22
CA ALA A 676 -3.77 35.94 17.95
C ALA A 676 -4.10 37.44 17.71
N GLN A 677 -5.20 37.91 18.26
CA GLN A 677 -5.65 39.33 18.11
C GLN A 677 -5.00 40.28 19.11
N THR A 678 -4.38 39.79 20.19
CA THR A 678 -3.92 40.62 21.30
C THR A 678 -2.48 41.12 21.20
N GLN A 679 -1.78 41.00 20.07
CA GLN A 679 -0.40 41.50 19.80
C GLN A 679 0.66 41.19 20.89
N ALA A 680 0.38 40.32 21.83
CA ALA A 680 1.27 40.03 22.97
C ALA A 680 2.25 38.86 22.70
N LEU A 681 2.19 38.23 21.51
CA LEU A 681 3.02 37.07 21.17
C LEU A 681 4.21 37.47 20.29
N PRO A 682 5.38 36.85 20.48
CA PRO A 682 6.53 37.02 19.57
C PRO A 682 6.12 36.64 18.13
N PRO A 683 6.72 37.29 17.10
CA PRO A 683 6.33 37.08 15.70
C PRO A 683 6.36 35.63 15.23
N GLU A 684 7.29 34.81 15.74
CA GLU A 684 7.45 33.41 15.44
C GLU A 684 6.28 32.55 15.97
N LEU A 685 5.77 32.87 17.15
CA LEU A 685 4.60 32.22 17.75
C LEU A 685 3.29 32.68 17.10
N GLN A 686 3.24 33.94 16.62
CA GLN A 686 2.13 34.46 15.86
C GLN A 686 1.97 33.73 14.49
N GLN A 687 3.10 33.44 13.85
CA GLN A 687 3.11 32.72 12.58
C GLN A 687 2.64 31.26 12.75
N ILE A 688 3.14 30.56 13.77
CA ILE A 688 2.72 29.19 14.10
C ILE A 688 1.22 29.15 14.45
N LEU A 689 0.73 30.14 15.18
CA LEU A 689 -0.67 30.25 15.57
C LEU A 689 -1.58 30.50 14.35
N ASN A 690 -1.15 31.39 13.44
CA ASN A 690 -1.85 31.67 12.20
C ASN A 690 -1.88 30.47 11.26
N ASP A 691 -0.76 29.74 11.14
CA ASP A 691 -0.70 28.52 10.32
C ASP A 691 -1.62 27.41 10.89
N THR A 692 -1.69 27.28 12.22
CA THR A 692 -2.58 26.33 12.90
C THR A 692 -4.05 26.71 12.71
N LEU A 693 -4.38 28.02 12.78
CA LEU A 693 -5.74 28.52 12.56
C LEU A 693 -6.17 28.43 11.10
N THR A 694 -5.24 28.60 10.15
CA THR A 694 -5.51 28.47 8.71
C THR A 694 -5.79 27.01 8.35
N GLN A 695 -5.00 26.07 8.88
CA GLN A 695 -5.24 24.62 8.70
C GLN A 695 -6.58 24.17 9.30
N ARG A 696 -7.01 24.77 10.42
CA ARG A 696 -8.33 24.46 11.03
C ARG A 696 -9.50 25.10 10.30
N ASN A 697 -9.35 26.29 9.74
CA ASN A 697 -10.42 26.91 8.94
C ASN A 697 -10.68 26.10 7.65
N GLU A 698 -9.66 25.49 7.05
CA GLU A 698 -9.85 24.55 5.94
C GLU A 698 -10.58 23.26 6.35
N VAL A 699 -10.46 22.82 7.60
CA VAL A 699 -11.20 21.69 8.16
C VAL A 699 -12.61 22.08 8.60
N ASP A 700 -12.81 23.28 9.16
CA ASP A 700 -14.12 23.78 9.58
C ASP A 700 -15.06 24.07 8.39
N ASP A 701 -14.54 24.59 7.28
CA ASP A 701 -15.32 24.76 6.06
C ASP A 701 -15.82 23.41 5.51
N SER A 702 -15.06 22.34 5.70
CA SER A 702 -15.51 20.98 5.36
C SER A 702 -16.60 20.46 6.32
N TRP A 703 -16.54 20.81 7.61
CA TRP A 703 -17.51 20.39 8.62
C TRP A 703 -18.86 21.14 8.49
N ASP A 704 -18.83 22.41 8.22
CA ASP A 704 -20.03 23.20 7.91
C ASP A 704 -20.70 22.71 6.62
N TYR A 705 -19.92 22.29 5.65
CA TYR A 705 -20.42 21.65 4.43
C TYR A 705 -21.09 20.30 4.72
N TYR A 706 -20.47 19.43 5.54
CA TYR A 706 -21.08 18.16 5.93
C TYR A 706 -22.34 18.34 6.78
N LYS A 707 -22.37 19.33 7.66
CA LYS A 707 -23.55 19.67 8.45
C LYS A 707 -24.70 20.20 7.58
N GLN A 708 -24.38 21.03 6.58
CA GLN A 708 -25.36 21.50 5.58
C GLN A 708 -25.91 20.33 4.74
N ILE A 709 -25.07 19.34 4.39
CA ILE A 709 -25.51 18.10 3.71
C ILE A 709 -26.40 17.25 4.62
N GLU A 710 -26.09 17.12 5.90
CA GLU A 710 -26.92 16.36 6.86
C GLU A 710 -28.25 17.05 7.12
N ASP A 711 -28.27 18.36 7.26
CA ASP A 711 -29.51 19.15 7.39
C ASP A 711 -30.32 19.15 6.09
N ALA A 712 -29.66 19.15 4.94
CA ALA A 712 -30.30 18.97 3.64
C ALA A 712 -30.90 17.56 3.49
N LYS A 713 -30.23 16.52 3.96
CA LYS A 713 -30.75 15.13 3.99
C LYS A 713 -31.96 14.98 4.92
N LYS A 714 -31.99 15.69 6.05
CA LYS A 714 -33.17 15.72 6.96
C LYS A 714 -34.35 16.41 6.31
N ASN A 715 -34.13 17.51 5.60
CA ASN A 715 -35.15 18.24 4.89
C ASN A 715 -35.62 17.56 3.60
N TYR A 716 -34.75 16.72 2.99
CA TYR A 716 -35.01 15.92 1.81
C TYR A 716 -36.23 14.99 1.96
N ASN A 717 -36.43 14.41 3.13
CA ASN A 717 -37.55 13.52 3.42
C ASN A 717 -38.91 14.28 3.60
N GLN A 718 -38.89 15.60 3.58
CA GLN A 718 -40.09 16.44 3.74
C GLN A 718 -40.62 17.04 2.41
N LEU A 719 -39.90 16.81 1.29
CA LEU A 719 -40.29 17.32 -0.03
C LEU A 719 -41.18 16.32 -0.79
N PRO A 720 -42.04 16.78 -1.73
CA PRO A 720 -42.93 15.92 -2.50
C PRO A 720 -42.19 14.84 -3.28
N SER A 721 -42.80 13.66 -3.33
CA SER A 721 -42.20 12.46 -3.95
C SER A 721 -42.02 12.53 -5.48
N GLU A 722 -42.57 13.53 -6.14
CA GLU A 722 -42.55 13.69 -7.60
C GLU A 722 -41.35 14.49 -8.13
N MET A 723 -40.54 15.12 -7.27
CA MET A 723 -39.32 15.83 -7.69
C MET A 723 -38.13 14.86 -7.73
N ASN A 724 -37.30 14.95 -8.78
CA ASN A 724 -36.06 14.19 -8.82
C ASN A 724 -35.03 14.74 -7.80
N ALA A 725 -33.99 13.99 -7.51
CA ALA A 725 -33.00 14.37 -6.49
C ALA A 725 -32.30 15.71 -6.79
N TYR A 726 -32.09 16.01 -8.07
CA TYR A 726 -31.49 17.28 -8.54
C TYR A 726 -32.36 18.49 -8.26
N ASP A 727 -33.62 18.44 -8.68
CA ASP A 727 -34.54 19.54 -8.51
C ASP A 727 -34.80 19.83 -7.02
N ARG A 728 -34.71 18.79 -6.16
CA ARG A 728 -34.86 18.95 -4.71
C ARG A 728 -33.65 19.68 -4.10
N LEU A 729 -32.45 19.38 -4.52
CA LEU A 729 -31.22 20.01 -4.00
C LEU A 729 -31.03 21.42 -4.60
N ALA A 730 -31.39 21.63 -5.87
CA ALA A 730 -31.35 22.92 -6.52
C ALA A 730 -32.40 23.89 -5.94
N SER A 731 -33.60 23.40 -5.56
CA SER A 731 -34.66 24.22 -4.94
C SER A 731 -34.27 24.74 -3.53
N GLN A 732 -33.25 24.13 -2.92
CA GLN A 732 -32.71 24.53 -1.62
C GLN A 732 -31.48 25.44 -1.72
N ASN A 733 -31.05 25.85 -2.91
CA ASN A 733 -29.84 26.65 -3.17
C ASN A 733 -28.53 26.03 -2.61
N ILE A 734 -28.49 24.69 -2.44
CA ILE A 734 -27.34 23.96 -1.86
C ILE A 734 -26.35 23.59 -2.94
N ILE A 735 -26.79 23.38 -4.18
CA ILE A 735 -25.94 22.99 -5.32
C ILE A 735 -26.15 24.01 -6.46
N GLN A 736 -25.06 24.60 -6.94
CA GLN A 736 -25.02 25.37 -8.17
C GLN A 736 -24.69 24.47 -9.34
N SER A 737 -25.48 24.50 -10.42
CA SER A 737 -25.22 23.69 -11.61
C SER A 737 -23.86 24.01 -12.21
N GLY A 738 -23.03 22.96 -12.44
CA GLY A 738 -21.70 23.10 -12.99
C GLY A 738 -20.58 23.24 -11.95
N SER A 739 -20.87 23.13 -10.66
CA SER A 739 -19.87 23.05 -9.61
C SER A 739 -19.12 21.69 -9.67
N PRO A 740 -17.80 21.63 -9.42
CA PRO A 740 -17.05 20.37 -9.29
C PRO A 740 -17.57 19.46 -8.15
N LEU A 741 -18.43 20.00 -7.27
CA LEU A 741 -19.05 19.34 -6.13
C LEU A 741 -20.52 18.96 -6.38
N ASP A 742 -21.00 19.14 -7.62
CA ASP A 742 -22.36 18.78 -8.00
C ASP A 742 -22.51 17.26 -8.06
N ASP A 743 -22.97 16.65 -6.97
CA ASP A 743 -23.22 15.21 -6.86
C ASP A 743 -24.19 14.68 -7.91
N THR A 744 -25.02 15.57 -8.51
CA THR A 744 -25.94 15.19 -9.58
C THR A 744 -25.24 15.04 -10.94
N TYR A 745 -24.14 15.75 -11.16
CA TYR A 745 -23.26 15.49 -12.30
C TYR A 745 -22.74 14.04 -12.24
N TRP A 746 -22.50 13.53 -11.03
CA TRP A 746 -22.00 12.19 -10.77
C TRP A 746 -23.11 11.13 -10.79
N ALA A 747 -24.27 11.40 -10.25
CA ALA A 747 -25.41 10.48 -10.25
C ALA A 747 -26.02 10.29 -11.65
N ASN A 748 -26.08 11.33 -12.46
CA ASN A 748 -26.57 11.25 -13.84
C ASN A 748 -25.60 10.50 -14.75
N PHE A 749 -24.30 10.58 -14.50
CA PHE A 749 -23.31 9.88 -15.28
C PHE A 749 -23.33 8.36 -15.02
N ASP A 750 -23.50 7.93 -13.77
CA ASP A 750 -23.67 6.52 -13.44
C ASP A 750 -24.97 5.97 -14.03
N ASN A 751 -26.05 6.77 -13.99
CA ASN A 751 -27.32 6.44 -14.62
C ASN A 751 -27.26 6.41 -16.16
N ASP A 752 -26.50 7.29 -16.80
CA ASP A 752 -26.39 7.32 -18.27
C ASP A 752 -25.51 6.19 -18.81
N ILE A 753 -24.43 5.82 -18.11
CA ILE A 753 -23.65 4.62 -18.43
C ILE A 753 -24.46 3.35 -18.16
N ILE A 754 -25.16 3.30 -17.05
CA ILE A 754 -26.04 2.20 -16.68
C ILE A 754 -27.19 2.11 -17.69
N LYS A 755 -27.87 3.22 -18.02
CA LYS A 755 -28.95 3.23 -19.01
C LYS A 755 -28.50 2.88 -20.42
N SER A 756 -27.37 3.40 -20.90
CA SER A 756 -26.86 3.05 -22.24
C SER A 756 -26.48 1.59 -22.38
N ASN A 757 -26.12 0.94 -21.29
CA ASN A 757 -25.80 -0.50 -21.26
C ASN A 757 -26.97 -1.38 -20.82
N PHE A 758 -27.97 -0.83 -20.10
CA PHE A 758 -29.11 -1.54 -19.54
C PHE A 758 -30.44 -1.33 -20.29
N GLU A 759 -30.58 -0.33 -21.17
CA GLU A 759 -31.78 -0.22 -22.02
C GLU A 759 -31.97 -1.44 -22.96
N ARG A 760 -31.00 -2.35 -23.04
CA ARG A 760 -31.12 -3.65 -23.72
C ARG A 760 -31.63 -4.79 -22.84
N TYR A 761 -31.62 -4.63 -21.49
CA TYR A 761 -32.03 -5.69 -20.57
C TYR A 761 -32.72 -5.06 -19.35
N ASP A 762 -34.01 -5.31 -19.22
CA ASP A 762 -34.82 -4.90 -18.06
C ASP A 762 -34.43 -5.71 -16.81
N HIS A 763 -33.48 -5.17 -16.01
CA HIS A 763 -33.04 -5.75 -14.75
C HIS A 763 -33.00 -4.70 -13.65
N SER A 764 -34.18 -4.39 -13.07
CA SER A 764 -34.37 -3.42 -11.97
C SER A 764 -33.87 -3.92 -10.58
N GLN A 765 -33.01 -4.92 -10.48
CA GLN A 765 -32.61 -5.53 -9.19
C GLN A 765 -31.13 -5.82 -8.98
N PHE A 766 -30.18 -5.25 -9.74
CA PHE A 766 -28.75 -5.57 -9.58
C PHE A 766 -27.91 -4.40 -9.11
N ASP A 767 -27.26 -4.57 -7.95
CA ASP A 767 -26.22 -3.67 -7.45
C ASP A 767 -24.86 -4.08 -8.07
N ILE A 768 -24.23 -3.14 -8.79
CA ILE A 768 -22.94 -3.36 -9.50
C ILE A 768 -21.82 -3.81 -8.55
N ASN A 769 -21.94 -3.54 -7.26
CA ASN A 769 -20.95 -3.98 -6.27
C ASN A 769 -21.02 -5.48 -5.93
N ASP A 770 -22.03 -6.19 -6.40
CA ASP A 770 -22.22 -7.64 -6.13
C ASP A 770 -21.45 -8.54 -7.10
N TYR A 771 -20.81 -8.01 -8.15
CA TYR A 771 -20.31 -8.80 -9.28
C TYR A 771 -18.80 -8.66 -9.59
N ILE A 772 -18.00 -8.14 -8.68
CA ILE A 772 -16.55 -8.08 -8.85
C ILE A 772 -15.92 -9.27 -8.11
N ASP A 773 -15.84 -10.39 -8.77
CA ASP A 773 -15.01 -11.54 -8.37
C ASP A 773 -13.57 -11.40 -8.87
#